data_970219ab76f35fe64605f2d1d52f17df
#
_entry.id   970219ab76f35fe64605f2d1d52f17df
#
_cell.length_a   1.000
_cell.length_b   1.000
_cell.length_c   1.000
_cell.angle_alpha   90.00
_cell.angle_beta   90.00
_cell.angle_gamma   90.00
#
_symmetry.space_group_name_H-M   'P 1'
#
loop_
_entity.id
_entity.type
_entity.pdbx_description
1 polymer ?
#
loop_
_entity_poly.entity_id
_entity_poly.type
_entity_poly.pdbx_seq_one_letter_code
_entity_poly.pdbx_strand_id
1 'polypeptide(L)'
;MLLVFVTGQFFMRKDKMPKIECNEKLFFEAIGKKYSYDELEDVLPCAKAELDEKPDFSLPENERVVKIELNDTNRPDLWSTNGVARQIKLHEGGKTVDYMKLMSNFGNADYENRIVYVDENVKDVRPFMVAFMITGKPIDDPMLKDIIQTQEKLCWNFGRKRKSISMGVYRVSQIEFPVKYHAVDPDKTSFVPLQCEQPMTCRQILTEHPKGKDFGWILKDAKLFPLLSDAKNEVMSMAPIINSATLGAVQVGDSDLMVELTGDNMENLVLSANIVACDFADQGYTIKPILVKHPYETGLGKDILVPFYFQPSTKTTLGAVNKLLGSDFDMKTVEDALIRMGNYVETNNQEITLKPAPYRNDFLHEVDIIEDVMIGCNVSAFEPRTPQDFTIGRLLPLTEFSRKAKTLMVGLGYQEMIFNYVGSKKDYIDNMMIDGSKVIEIANPMSENYQFIRSEILSSLCRAEAGSANAMYPHKIFEIGKVAYLKDDENTGTITRQHLGFLTAAGNANFNTLASEVSSLVYFLDHEYKVQESDDPRFIPGRQAALIVNGQVAGVFGEIHPQVLENWGITTPCVAGEIDLESLMADISVKKDDCKQTECSKDVSSNGNCEGPKSEAETNPIKYFNEHIELRVAKIEKVEENPKGDKLYIETMDDGSGTPRIIQSGLRPYLSKEELLGKHVIIAANLAPRKMKGVESFGMLLACDYVEDGQEKVELLTAPWAAPGTIVVPAGSDTSIPKPAKIDADKFFKIVMKIENHKMVLNGTPLTADGKEITTEKSDNCEVC
;
A
#
# COMPACT_ATOMS: atom_id res chain seq x y z
N MET A 1 -21.60 -19.38 -48.20
CA MET A 1 -22.25 -19.47 -46.88
C MET A 1 -21.36 -20.33 -46.01
N LEU A 2 -20.28 -19.77 -45.49
CA LEU A 2 -19.35 -20.42 -44.58
C LEU A 2 -19.30 -19.55 -43.33
N LEU A 3 -19.91 -20.07 -42.26
CA LEU A 3 -19.69 -19.57 -40.91
C LEU A 3 -18.26 -19.88 -40.52
N VAL A 4 -17.40 -18.88 -40.50
CA VAL A 4 -16.09 -18.99 -39.86
C VAL A 4 -16.31 -18.81 -38.36
N PHE A 5 -16.40 -19.93 -37.66
CA PHE A 5 -16.28 -19.97 -36.21
C PHE A 5 -14.84 -19.58 -35.85
N VAL A 6 -14.63 -18.36 -35.42
CA VAL A 6 -13.41 -18.01 -34.69
C VAL A 6 -13.55 -18.56 -33.29
N THR A 7 -13.17 -19.82 -33.12
CA THR A 7 -12.89 -20.39 -31.78
C THR A 7 -11.56 -19.86 -31.28
N GLY A 8 -11.51 -18.57 -30.98
CA GLY A 8 -10.44 -17.99 -30.21
C GLY A 8 -10.66 -18.35 -28.74
N GLN A 9 -10.12 -19.49 -28.31
CA GLN A 9 -9.81 -19.65 -26.89
C GLN A 9 -8.75 -18.61 -26.55
N PHE A 10 -9.18 -17.44 -26.08
CA PHE A 10 -8.31 -16.55 -25.32
C PHE A 10 -7.95 -17.29 -24.02
N PHE A 11 -6.93 -18.14 -24.08
CA PHE A 11 -6.18 -18.50 -22.91
C PHE A 11 -5.47 -17.23 -22.46
N MET A 12 -6.08 -16.49 -21.50
CA MET A 12 -5.31 -15.52 -20.74
C MET A 12 -4.13 -16.27 -20.10
N ARG A 13 -2.95 -16.15 -20.68
CA ARG A 13 -1.73 -16.40 -19.95
C ARG A 13 -1.79 -15.53 -18.70
N LYS A 14 -1.44 -16.11 -17.55
CA LYS A 14 -1.31 -15.43 -16.25
C LYS A 14 -0.10 -14.47 -16.28
N ASP A 15 -0.06 -13.53 -17.21
CA ASP A 15 1.03 -12.58 -17.32
C ASP A 15 0.70 -11.32 -16.55
N LYS A 16 1.67 -10.89 -15.78
CA LYS A 16 1.63 -10.11 -14.53
C LYS A 16 1.34 -8.62 -14.67
N MET A 17 1.20 -8.08 -15.89
CA MET A 17 0.96 -6.65 -16.11
C MET A 17 -0.21 -6.46 -17.11
N PRO A 18 -1.00 -5.37 -16.99
CA PRO A 18 -2.05 -5.12 -17.94
C PRO A 18 -1.45 -4.78 -19.31
N LYS A 19 -1.62 -5.70 -20.26
CA LYS A 19 -1.25 -5.49 -21.67
C LYS A 19 -2.50 -5.28 -22.48
N ILE A 20 -2.42 -4.39 -23.48
CA ILE A 20 -3.46 -4.21 -24.49
C ILE A 20 -2.93 -4.62 -25.86
N GLU A 21 -3.83 -5.15 -26.69
CA GLU A 21 -3.56 -5.55 -28.05
C GLU A 21 -4.29 -4.58 -28.99
N CYS A 22 -3.56 -3.66 -29.60
CA CYS A 22 -4.11 -2.63 -30.46
C CYS A 22 -4.02 -3.06 -31.92
N ASN A 23 -5.14 -3.02 -32.67
CA ASN A 23 -5.05 -3.09 -34.12
C ASN A 23 -4.23 -1.91 -34.65
N GLU A 24 -3.13 -2.18 -35.40
CA GLU A 24 -2.16 -1.17 -35.83
C GLU A 24 -2.85 -0.01 -36.56
N LYS A 25 -3.76 -0.32 -37.50
CA LYS A 25 -4.47 0.69 -38.28
C LYS A 25 -5.37 1.56 -37.40
N LEU A 26 -6.21 0.97 -36.58
CA LEU A 26 -7.09 1.72 -35.67
C LEU A 26 -6.29 2.60 -34.71
N PHE A 27 -5.18 2.10 -34.20
CA PHE A 27 -4.33 2.83 -33.25
C PHE A 27 -3.73 4.09 -33.88
N PHE A 28 -3.08 3.97 -35.05
CA PHE A 28 -2.52 5.12 -35.72
C PHE A 28 -3.58 6.09 -36.30
N GLU A 29 -4.74 5.59 -36.72
CA GLU A 29 -5.87 6.44 -37.08
C GLU A 29 -6.39 7.25 -35.86
N ALA A 30 -6.47 6.66 -34.68
CA ALA A 30 -6.89 7.37 -33.47
C ALA A 30 -5.87 8.43 -33.03
N ILE A 31 -4.58 8.15 -33.12
CA ILE A 31 -3.52 9.16 -32.90
C ILE A 31 -3.59 10.26 -33.95
N GLY A 32 -3.87 9.90 -35.21
CA GLY A 32 -3.86 10.80 -36.38
C GLY A 32 -2.48 10.96 -37.00
N LYS A 33 -1.51 10.14 -36.64
CA LYS A 33 -0.14 10.11 -37.15
C LYS A 33 0.39 8.67 -37.12
N LYS A 34 1.13 8.28 -38.15
CA LYS A 34 1.82 6.98 -38.16
C LYS A 34 3.25 7.17 -37.67
N TYR A 35 3.68 6.29 -36.78
CA TYR A 35 5.02 6.25 -36.21
C TYR A 35 5.79 5.04 -36.75
N SER A 36 7.11 5.16 -36.88
CA SER A 36 7.98 4.00 -36.84
C SER A 36 7.95 3.40 -35.43
N TYR A 37 8.33 2.14 -35.28
CA TYR A 37 8.28 1.50 -33.94
C TYR A 37 9.33 2.05 -32.97
N ASP A 38 10.44 2.56 -33.47
CA ASP A 38 11.44 3.24 -32.64
C ASP A 38 10.92 4.59 -32.14
N GLU A 39 10.26 5.39 -33.02
CA GLU A 39 9.56 6.60 -32.58
C GLU A 39 8.39 6.31 -31.62
N LEU A 40 7.73 5.17 -31.80
CA LEU A 40 6.64 4.76 -30.90
C LEU A 40 7.18 4.41 -29.50
N GLU A 41 8.31 3.72 -29.40
CA GLU A 41 9.01 3.43 -28.14
C GLU A 41 9.38 4.75 -27.41
N ASP A 42 9.79 5.78 -28.14
CA ASP A 42 10.15 7.10 -27.57
C ASP A 42 8.94 7.89 -27.05
N VAL A 43 7.75 7.72 -27.65
CA VAL A 43 6.56 8.52 -27.27
C VAL A 43 5.65 7.81 -26.28
N LEU A 44 5.62 6.48 -26.24
CA LEU A 44 4.76 5.70 -25.32
C LEU A 44 4.91 6.06 -23.84
N PRO A 45 6.11 6.46 -23.33
CA PRO A 45 6.25 6.89 -21.94
C PRO A 45 5.32 8.04 -21.53
N CYS A 46 4.85 8.89 -22.46
CA CYS A 46 3.85 9.92 -22.14
C CYS A 46 2.49 9.34 -21.72
N ALA A 47 2.21 8.09 -22.11
CA ALA A 47 1.05 7.32 -21.68
C ALA A 47 1.38 6.30 -20.58
N LYS A 48 2.54 6.43 -19.92
CA LYS A 48 3.03 5.49 -18.90
C LYS A 48 3.03 4.03 -19.41
N ALA A 49 3.41 3.87 -20.66
CA ALA A 49 3.32 2.63 -21.42
C ALA A 49 4.64 2.28 -22.10
N GLU A 50 4.83 1.01 -22.41
CA GLU A 50 5.98 0.48 -23.11
C GLU A 50 5.53 -0.44 -24.26
N LEU A 51 6.33 -0.50 -25.34
CA LEU A 51 6.09 -1.45 -26.41
C LEU A 51 6.51 -2.85 -25.98
N ASP A 52 5.53 -3.74 -25.80
CA ASP A 52 5.81 -5.14 -25.40
C ASP A 52 6.26 -5.99 -26.60
N GLU A 53 5.55 -5.88 -27.71
CA GLU A 53 5.84 -6.68 -28.91
C GLU A 53 5.47 -5.94 -30.18
N LYS A 54 6.41 -5.88 -31.14
CA LYS A 54 6.18 -5.36 -32.48
C LYS A 54 5.25 -6.30 -33.25
N PRO A 55 4.42 -5.81 -34.15
CA PRO A 55 3.49 -6.66 -34.91
C PRO A 55 4.20 -7.64 -35.84
N ASP A 56 3.51 -8.67 -36.23
CA ASP A 56 3.95 -9.58 -37.30
C ASP A 56 3.82 -8.88 -38.65
N PHE A 57 4.95 -8.44 -39.22
CA PHE A 57 5.03 -7.77 -40.50
C PHE A 57 4.71 -8.65 -41.71
N SER A 58 4.57 -9.95 -41.57
CA SER A 58 4.10 -10.86 -42.58
C SER A 58 2.59 -10.70 -42.86
N LEU A 59 1.85 -10.14 -41.88
CA LEU A 59 0.42 -9.89 -42.00
C LEU A 59 0.11 -8.58 -42.72
N PRO A 60 -1.06 -8.47 -43.36
CA PRO A 60 -1.57 -7.20 -43.92
C PRO A 60 -1.75 -6.18 -42.75
N GLU A 61 -1.56 -4.89 -43.06
CA GLU A 61 -1.60 -3.80 -42.06
C GLU A 61 -2.90 -3.78 -41.22
N ASN A 62 -4.03 -4.08 -41.84
CA ASN A 62 -5.33 -4.14 -41.16
C ASN A 62 -5.50 -5.35 -40.19
N GLU A 63 -4.59 -6.32 -40.25
CA GLU A 63 -4.58 -7.49 -39.39
C GLU A 63 -3.46 -7.46 -38.34
N ARG A 64 -2.55 -6.50 -38.43
CA ARG A 64 -1.44 -6.34 -37.50
C ARG A 64 -1.91 -5.88 -36.14
N VAL A 65 -1.26 -6.41 -35.10
CA VAL A 65 -1.55 -6.08 -33.70
C VAL A 65 -0.27 -5.58 -33.02
N VAL A 66 -0.34 -4.40 -32.44
CA VAL A 66 0.70 -3.82 -31.57
C VAL A 66 0.37 -4.18 -30.14
N LYS A 67 1.31 -4.76 -29.40
CA LYS A 67 1.12 -5.07 -27.97
C LYS A 67 1.81 -4.02 -27.13
N ILE A 68 1.03 -3.41 -26.23
CA ILE A 68 1.46 -2.33 -25.37
C ILE A 68 1.29 -2.78 -23.91
N GLU A 69 2.35 -2.68 -23.13
CA GLU A 69 2.35 -2.92 -21.70
C GLU A 69 2.11 -1.63 -20.93
N LEU A 70 1.22 -1.69 -19.94
CA LEU A 70 0.84 -0.54 -19.11
C LEU A 70 1.35 -0.78 -17.69
N ASN A 71 2.29 0.04 -17.25
CA ASN A 71 2.96 -0.13 -15.95
C ASN A 71 2.15 0.45 -14.79
N ASP A 72 1.32 1.46 -15.04
CA ASP A 72 0.55 2.15 -14.02
C ASP A 72 -0.89 1.66 -13.93
N THR A 73 -1.31 1.30 -12.73
CA THR A 73 -2.67 0.83 -12.44
C THR A 73 -3.62 1.93 -11.98
N ASN A 74 -3.12 3.14 -11.69
CA ASN A 74 -3.92 4.30 -11.27
C ASN A 74 -4.56 5.07 -12.44
N ARG A 75 -4.22 4.73 -13.69
CA ARG A 75 -4.73 5.33 -14.94
C ARG A 75 -5.59 4.33 -15.73
N PRO A 76 -6.82 3.96 -15.25
CA PRO A 76 -7.68 3.01 -15.95
C PRO A 76 -8.14 3.49 -17.33
N ASP A 77 -8.07 4.78 -17.60
CA ASP A 77 -8.36 5.39 -18.89
C ASP A 77 -7.35 5.00 -20.01
N LEU A 78 -6.14 4.55 -19.64
CA LEU A 78 -5.12 4.13 -20.58
C LEU A 78 -5.25 2.64 -20.99
N TRP A 79 -6.12 1.86 -20.38
CA TRP A 79 -6.26 0.42 -20.69
C TRP A 79 -7.12 0.14 -21.93
N SER A 80 -7.14 1.07 -22.86
CA SER A 80 -7.80 0.95 -24.15
C SER A 80 -6.92 1.50 -25.28
N THR A 81 -7.14 1.03 -26.49
CA THR A 81 -6.49 1.57 -27.69
C THR A 81 -6.68 3.10 -27.80
N ASN A 82 -7.91 3.57 -27.54
CA ASN A 82 -8.24 4.98 -27.62
C ASN A 82 -7.64 5.80 -26.48
N GLY A 83 -7.55 5.26 -25.28
CA GLY A 83 -6.94 5.93 -24.13
C GLY A 83 -5.46 6.23 -24.36
N VAL A 84 -4.68 5.24 -24.81
CA VAL A 84 -3.25 5.45 -25.16
C VAL A 84 -3.12 6.37 -26.35
N ALA A 85 -3.91 6.18 -27.41
CA ALA A 85 -3.87 7.02 -28.59
C ALA A 85 -4.21 8.49 -28.27
N ARG A 86 -5.21 8.74 -27.44
CA ARG A 86 -5.60 10.07 -26.93
C ARG A 86 -4.46 10.74 -26.20
N GLN A 87 -3.78 10.02 -25.28
CA GLN A 87 -2.69 10.56 -24.52
C GLN A 87 -1.50 10.94 -25.41
N ILE A 88 -1.12 10.10 -26.36
CA ILE A 88 -0.06 10.41 -27.34
C ILE A 88 -0.47 11.63 -28.18
N LYS A 89 -1.70 11.67 -28.69
CA LYS A 89 -2.21 12.78 -29.49
C LYS A 89 -2.17 14.11 -28.74
N LEU A 90 -2.56 14.13 -27.46
CA LEU A 90 -2.52 15.32 -26.61
C LEU A 90 -1.07 15.76 -26.36
N HIS A 91 -0.20 14.83 -26.05
CA HIS A 91 1.22 15.10 -25.81
C HIS A 91 1.91 15.74 -27.03
N GLU A 92 1.55 15.32 -28.24
CA GLU A 92 2.02 15.90 -29.49
C GLU A 92 1.31 17.23 -29.86
N GLY A 93 0.44 17.76 -29.02
CA GLY A 93 -0.31 19.00 -29.27
C GLY A 93 -1.47 18.86 -30.23
N GLY A 94 -1.93 17.64 -30.50
CA GLY A 94 -3.10 17.34 -31.32
C GLY A 94 -4.41 17.75 -30.65
N LYS A 95 -5.44 18.00 -31.46
CA LYS A 95 -6.77 18.35 -30.97
C LYS A 95 -7.59 17.09 -30.65
N THR A 96 -8.26 17.11 -29.52
CA THR A 96 -9.22 16.09 -29.09
C THR A 96 -10.64 16.66 -29.05
N VAL A 97 -11.60 15.82 -28.67
CA VAL A 97 -12.97 16.24 -28.36
C VAL A 97 -12.95 17.21 -27.18
N ASP A 98 -13.86 18.18 -27.16
CA ASP A 98 -14.09 19.02 -25.97
C ASP A 98 -14.91 18.20 -24.96
N TYR A 99 -14.21 17.49 -24.08
CA TYR A 99 -14.81 16.61 -23.09
C TYR A 99 -15.62 17.37 -22.05
N MET A 100 -15.22 18.61 -21.67
CA MET A 100 -16.00 19.40 -20.73
C MET A 100 -17.35 19.81 -21.32
N LYS A 101 -17.38 20.13 -22.59
CA LYS A 101 -18.64 20.38 -23.31
C LYS A 101 -19.47 19.12 -23.43
N LEU A 102 -18.85 17.96 -23.70
CA LEU A 102 -19.54 16.66 -23.73
C LEU A 102 -20.24 16.41 -22.39
N MET A 103 -19.54 16.58 -21.26
CA MET A 103 -20.07 16.36 -19.90
C MET A 103 -21.16 17.36 -19.51
N SER A 104 -21.06 18.62 -19.96
CA SER A 104 -22.03 19.68 -19.61
C SER A 104 -23.37 19.53 -20.34
N ASN A 105 -23.39 18.88 -21.48
CA ASN A 105 -24.61 18.76 -22.29
C ASN A 105 -25.63 17.77 -21.72
N PHE A 106 -25.25 16.89 -20.75
CA PHE A 106 -26.13 15.83 -20.24
C PHE A 106 -27.09 16.29 -19.16
N GLY A 107 -26.79 17.33 -18.40
CA GLY A 107 -27.65 17.80 -17.30
C GLY A 107 -29.08 18.21 -17.72
N ASN A 108 -29.25 18.61 -18.98
CA ASN A 108 -30.54 19.03 -19.56
C ASN A 108 -30.87 18.25 -20.86
N ALA A 109 -30.18 17.13 -21.12
CA ALA A 109 -30.34 16.39 -22.35
C ALA A 109 -31.66 15.59 -22.34
N ASP A 110 -32.34 15.56 -23.49
CA ASP A 110 -33.53 14.77 -23.68
C ASP A 110 -33.17 13.28 -23.74
N TYR A 111 -33.57 12.52 -22.73
CA TYR A 111 -33.42 11.05 -22.70
C TYR A 111 -34.62 10.34 -23.36
N GLU A 112 -35.62 11.11 -23.85
CA GLU A 112 -36.81 10.55 -24.46
C GLU A 112 -37.48 9.53 -23.52
N ASN A 113 -37.71 8.29 -24.02
CA ASN A 113 -38.23 7.18 -23.22
C ASN A 113 -37.13 6.20 -22.71
N ARG A 114 -35.84 6.57 -22.90
CA ARG A 114 -34.69 5.74 -22.48
C ARG A 114 -34.49 5.81 -20.96
N ILE A 115 -35.25 4.96 -20.26
CA ILE A 115 -35.24 4.91 -18.79
C ILE A 115 -34.86 3.50 -18.35
N VAL A 116 -34.03 3.41 -17.30
CA VAL A 116 -33.77 2.20 -16.53
C VAL A 116 -34.31 2.38 -15.13
N TYR A 117 -35.14 1.46 -14.68
CA TYR A 117 -35.60 1.40 -13.29
C TYR A 117 -34.78 0.38 -12.51
N VAL A 118 -34.17 0.82 -11.43
CA VAL A 118 -33.49 -0.04 -10.46
C VAL A 118 -34.47 -0.45 -9.38
N ASP A 119 -34.59 -1.74 -9.09
CA ASP A 119 -35.44 -2.27 -8.05
C ASP A 119 -34.72 -2.27 -6.68
N GLU A 120 -35.47 -2.07 -5.58
CA GLU A 120 -34.94 -2.08 -4.22
C GLU A 120 -34.21 -3.40 -3.89
N ASN A 121 -34.62 -4.51 -4.48
CA ASN A 121 -34.10 -5.85 -4.17
C ASN A 121 -32.66 -6.11 -4.65
N VAL A 122 -32.06 -5.23 -5.46
CA VAL A 122 -30.64 -5.34 -5.86
C VAL A 122 -29.70 -4.71 -4.84
N LYS A 123 -30.22 -3.93 -3.88
CA LYS A 123 -29.44 -3.10 -2.95
C LYS A 123 -28.38 -3.88 -2.17
N ASP A 124 -28.73 -5.07 -1.69
CA ASP A 124 -27.84 -5.89 -0.87
C ASP A 124 -26.93 -6.82 -1.70
N VAL A 125 -27.11 -6.86 -3.02
CA VAL A 125 -26.36 -7.77 -3.90
C VAL A 125 -25.41 -6.99 -4.79
N ARG A 126 -25.94 -6.04 -5.57
CA ARG A 126 -25.18 -5.19 -6.49
C ARG A 126 -25.93 -3.88 -6.72
N PRO A 127 -25.74 -2.89 -5.82
CA PRO A 127 -26.68 -1.79 -5.64
C PRO A 127 -26.75 -0.77 -6.77
N PHE A 128 -25.68 -0.58 -7.54
CA PHE A 128 -25.59 0.57 -8.43
C PHE A 128 -25.51 0.19 -9.89
N MET A 129 -26.15 1.02 -10.71
CA MET A 129 -26.10 0.94 -12.17
C MET A 129 -26.02 2.33 -12.78
N VAL A 130 -25.28 2.46 -13.88
CA VAL A 130 -25.29 3.62 -14.77
C VAL A 130 -25.36 3.13 -16.22
N ALA A 131 -25.90 3.95 -17.12
CA ALA A 131 -26.02 3.58 -18.53
C ALA A 131 -26.04 4.82 -19.44
N PHE A 132 -25.54 4.64 -20.65
CA PHE A 132 -25.68 5.60 -21.75
C PHE A 132 -25.81 4.86 -23.08
N MET A 133 -26.16 5.58 -24.12
CA MET A 133 -26.27 5.05 -25.48
C MET A 133 -25.25 5.75 -26.37
N ILE A 134 -24.70 5.03 -27.34
CA ILE A 134 -23.91 5.59 -28.44
C ILE A 134 -24.63 5.38 -29.76
N THR A 135 -24.43 6.31 -30.69
CA THR A 135 -24.92 6.23 -32.06
C THR A 135 -23.89 6.79 -33.03
N GLY A 136 -23.70 6.14 -34.16
CA GLY A 136 -22.67 6.59 -35.09
C GLY A 136 -22.47 5.66 -36.29
N LYS A 137 -21.21 5.49 -36.69
CA LYS A 137 -20.84 4.58 -37.78
C LYS A 137 -21.06 3.12 -37.42
N PRO A 138 -21.36 2.22 -38.37
CA PRO A 138 -21.40 0.80 -38.13
C PRO A 138 -20.06 0.26 -37.59
N ILE A 139 -20.15 -0.64 -36.65
CA ILE A 139 -18.97 -1.30 -36.06
C ILE A 139 -18.40 -2.32 -37.04
N ASP A 140 -17.12 -2.31 -37.27
CA ASP A 140 -16.37 -3.34 -37.99
C ASP A 140 -15.74 -4.39 -37.02
N ASP A 141 -15.11 -5.43 -37.57
CA ASP A 141 -14.54 -6.51 -36.76
C ASP A 141 -13.37 -6.05 -35.84
N PRO A 142 -12.41 -5.22 -36.30
CA PRO A 142 -11.37 -4.68 -35.43
C PRO A 142 -11.92 -3.86 -34.28
N MET A 143 -12.93 -3.04 -34.53
CA MET A 143 -13.57 -2.21 -33.53
C MET A 143 -14.37 -3.04 -32.51
N LEU A 144 -15.07 -4.09 -32.95
CA LEU A 144 -15.79 -5.00 -32.04
C LEU A 144 -14.79 -5.68 -31.08
N LYS A 145 -13.64 -6.11 -31.58
CA LYS A 145 -12.58 -6.70 -30.74
C LYS A 145 -12.03 -5.68 -29.73
N ASP A 146 -11.83 -4.43 -30.16
CA ASP A 146 -11.36 -3.36 -29.27
C ASP A 146 -12.35 -3.03 -28.15
N ILE A 147 -13.66 -2.97 -28.46
CA ILE A 147 -14.73 -2.78 -27.47
C ILE A 147 -14.73 -3.92 -26.45
N ILE A 148 -14.63 -5.16 -26.90
CA ILE A 148 -14.58 -6.33 -26.00
C ILE A 148 -13.35 -6.28 -25.13
N GLN A 149 -12.18 -5.96 -25.68
CA GLN A 149 -10.94 -5.83 -24.92
C GLN A 149 -11.02 -4.73 -23.86
N THR A 150 -11.48 -3.53 -24.23
CA THR A 150 -11.65 -2.40 -23.30
C THR A 150 -12.57 -2.77 -22.16
N GLN A 151 -13.71 -3.41 -22.46
CA GLN A 151 -14.63 -3.94 -21.44
C GLN A 151 -13.94 -4.94 -20.51
N GLU A 152 -13.22 -5.92 -21.06
CA GLU A 152 -12.56 -6.95 -20.25
C GLU A 152 -11.44 -6.37 -19.39
N LYS A 153 -10.60 -5.50 -19.93
CA LYS A 153 -9.49 -4.87 -19.18
C LYS A 153 -10.00 -3.98 -18.06
N LEU A 154 -10.96 -3.12 -18.33
CA LEU A 154 -11.57 -2.23 -17.34
C LEU A 154 -12.23 -3.04 -16.20
N CYS A 155 -13.03 -4.05 -16.54
CA CYS A 155 -13.71 -4.89 -15.54
C CYS A 155 -12.77 -5.83 -14.78
N TRP A 156 -11.69 -6.30 -15.41
CA TRP A 156 -10.73 -7.19 -14.77
C TRP A 156 -9.83 -6.45 -13.79
N ASN A 157 -9.23 -5.33 -14.22
CA ASN A 157 -8.26 -4.57 -13.43
C ASN A 157 -8.98 -3.64 -12.43
N PHE A 158 -9.54 -2.54 -12.91
CA PHE A 158 -10.23 -1.54 -12.09
C PHE A 158 -11.49 -2.12 -11.43
N GLY A 159 -12.23 -2.95 -12.15
CA GLY A 159 -13.42 -3.66 -11.65
C GLY A 159 -13.13 -4.86 -10.74
N ARG A 160 -11.87 -5.14 -10.37
CA ARG A 160 -11.47 -6.25 -9.47
C ARG A 160 -12.07 -7.58 -9.90
N LYS A 161 -11.76 -7.99 -11.13
CA LYS A 161 -12.32 -9.20 -11.76
C LYS A 161 -13.86 -9.20 -11.76
N ARG A 162 -14.47 -8.10 -12.20
CA ARG A 162 -15.94 -7.85 -12.28
C ARG A 162 -16.64 -7.72 -10.92
N LYS A 163 -15.96 -7.87 -9.78
CA LYS A 163 -16.61 -7.73 -8.47
C LYS A 163 -17.13 -6.31 -8.27
N SER A 164 -16.26 -5.31 -8.40
CA SER A 164 -16.63 -3.91 -8.17
C SER A 164 -17.28 -3.25 -9.37
N ILE A 165 -16.86 -3.57 -10.59
CA ILE A 165 -17.42 -3.02 -11.82
C ILE A 165 -17.56 -4.13 -12.84
N SER A 166 -18.73 -4.24 -13.47
CA SER A 166 -18.93 -4.97 -14.71
C SER A 166 -19.61 -4.08 -15.74
N MET A 167 -19.34 -4.33 -17.00
CA MET A 167 -19.86 -3.58 -18.14
C MET A 167 -20.53 -4.53 -19.12
N GLY A 168 -21.70 -4.14 -19.62
CA GLY A 168 -22.42 -4.80 -20.70
C GLY A 168 -22.59 -3.84 -21.88
N VAL A 169 -22.57 -4.38 -23.10
CA VAL A 169 -22.86 -3.65 -24.33
C VAL A 169 -23.94 -4.39 -25.10
N TYR A 170 -24.97 -3.67 -25.56
CA TYR A 170 -26.19 -4.25 -26.15
C TYR A 170 -26.63 -3.50 -27.39
N ARG A 171 -27.29 -4.19 -28.30
CA ARG A 171 -27.89 -3.63 -29.54
C ARG A 171 -29.19 -2.90 -29.20
N VAL A 172 -29.24 -1.58 -29.32
CA VAL A 172 -30.42 -0.77 -28.98
C VAL A 172 -31.63 -1.17 -29.84
N SER A 173 -31.41 -1.55 -31.10
CA SER A 173 -32.48 -1.98 -32.01
C SER A 173 -33.29 -3.21 -31.56
N GLN A 174 -32.78 -3.94 -30.58
CA GLN A 174 -33.38 -5.15 -30.00
C GLN A 174 -34.03 -4.90 -28.64
N ILE A 175 -33.80 -3.73 -28.02
CA ILE A 175 -34.24 -3.43 -26.65
C ILE A 175 -35.51 -2.56 -26.68
N GLU A 176 -36.53 -2.94 -25.91
CA GLU A 176 -37.65 -2.07 -25.61
C GLU A 176 -37.52 -1.41 -24.23
N PHE A 177 -37.50 -0.07 -24.22
CA PHE A 177 -37.51 0.69 -22.96
C PHE A 177 -38.92 0.78 -22.35
N PRO A 178 -39.05 0.89 -21.00
CA PRO A 178 -37.96 0.99 -20.02
C PRO A 178 -37.29 -0.35 -19.71
N VAL A 179 -36.00 -0.31 -19.45
CA VAL A 179 -35.21 -1.42 -18.92
C VAL A 179 -35.39 -1.53 -17.41
N LYS A 180 -35.37 -2.74 -16.87
CA LYS A 180 -35.43 -3.01 -15.44
C LYS A 180 -34.14 -3.69 -14.96
N TYR A 181 -33.54 -3.17 -13.90
CA TYR A 181 -32.46 -3.79 -13.18
C TYR A 181 -33.00 -4.29 -11.83
N HIS A 182 -33.13 -5.60 -11.69
CA HIS A 182 -33.77 -6.22 -10.53
C HIS A 182 -33.09 -7.52 -10.12
N ALA A 183 -33.33 -8.01 -8.92
CA ALA A 183 -32.81 -9.29 -8.48
C ALA A 183 -33.88 -10.38 -8.53
N VAL A 184 -33.50 -11.58 -8.96
CA VAL A 184 -34.41 -12.71 -9.21
C VAL A 184 -33.99 -13.94 -8.42
N ASP A 185 -34.98 -14.87 -8.23
CA ASP A 185 -34.72 -16.20 -7.70
C ASP A 185 -33.91 -17.01 -8.74
N PRO A 186 -32.66 -17.41 -8.44
CA PRO A 186 -31.77 -18.03 -9.42
C PRO A 186 -32.19 -19.44 -9.85
N ASP A 187 -33.03 -20.09 -9.07
CA ASP A 187 -33.50 -21.45 -9.37
C ASP A 187 -34.76 -21.46 -10.23
N LYS A 188 -35.51 -20.34 -10.26
CA LYS A 188 -36.78 -20.20 -11.02
C LYS A 188 -36.63 -19.40 -12.32
N THR A 189 -35.58 -18.60 -12.44
CA THR A 189 -35.36 -17.74 -13.61
C THR A 189 -34.37 -18.38 -14.55
N SER A 190 -34.72 -18.48 -15.83
CA SER A 190 -33.87 -19.05 -16.87
C SER A 190 -33.84 -18.17 -18.11
N PHE A 191 -32.75 -18.20 -18.84
CA PHE A 191 -32.57 -17.57 -20.13
C PHE A 191 -31.49 -18.31 -20.94
N VAL A 192 -31.36 -18.00 -22.22
CA VAL A 192 -30.28 -18.55 -23.06
C VAL A 192 -29.04 -17.66 -22.90
N PRO A 193 -27.96 -18.13 -22.23
CA PRO A 193 -26.76 -17.33 -22.07
C PRO A 193 -25.99 -17.23 -23.40
N LEU A 194 -25.17 -16.19 -23.52
CA LEU A 194 -24.34 -15.95 -24.70
C LEU A 194 -23.47 -17.19 -25.01
N GLN A 195 -23.39 -17.56 -26.30
CA GLN A 195 -22.73 -18.77 -26.81
C GLN A 195 -23.42 -20.11 -26.47
N CYS A 196 -24.65 -20.07 -25.97
CA CYS A 196 -25.46 -21.26 -25.78
C CYS A 196 -26.71 -21.22 -26.71
N GLU A 197 -27.28 -22.40 -26.97
CA GLU A 197 -28.50 -22.55 -27.74
C GLU A 197 -29.73 -22.93 -26.86
N GLN A 198 -29.44 -23.39 -25.64
CA GLN A 198 -30.48 -23.87 -24.73
C GLN A 198 -30.60 -22.97 -23.49
N PRO A 199 -31.80 -22.78 -22.96
CA PRO A 199 -32.01 -22.03 -21.74
C PRO A 199 -31.40 -22.75 -20.54
N MET A 200 -30.78 -21.99 -19.64
CA MET A 200 -30.21 -22.45 -18.37
C MET A 200 -30.79 -21.59 -17.24
N THR A 201 -31.02 -22.20 -16.07
CA THR A 201 -31.36 -21.41 -14.88
C THR A 201 -30.14 -20.54 -14.48
N CYS A 202 -30.41 -19.42 -13.81
CA CYS A 202 -29.30 -18.55 -13.33
C CYS A 202 -28.34 -19.33 -12.43
N ARG A 203 -28.80 -20.31 -11.65
CA ARG A 203 -27.99 -21.21 -10.84
C ARG A 203 -27.13 -22.14 -11.69
N GLN A 204 -27.70 -22.75 -12.72
CA GLN A 204 -26.93 -23.60 -13.64
C GLN A 204 -25.86 -22.81 -14.38
N ILE A 205 -26.11 -21.57 -14.75
CA ILE A 205 -25.12 -20.71 -15.38
C ILE A 205 -23.88 -20.55 -14.48
N LEU A 206 -24.04 -20.36 -13.16
CA LEU A 206 -22.91 -20.26 -12.25
C LEU A 206 -22.05 -21.54 -12.19
N THR A 207 -22.67 -22.69 -12.27
CA THR A 207 -22.00 -23.98 -12.04
C THR A 207 -21.51 -24.64 -13.32
N GLU A 208 -22.21 -24.47 -14.43
CA GLU A 208 -21.99 -25.23 -15.67
C GLU A 208 -21.34 -24.37 -16.77
N HIS A 209 -21.76 -23.08 -16.89
CA HIS A 209 -21.26 -22.20 -17.94
C HIS A 209 -19.78 -21.76 -17.65
N PRO A 210 -18.90 -21.69 -18.68
CA PRO A 210 -17.51 -21.24 -18.48
C PRO A 210 -17.38 -19.91 -17.73
N LYS A 211 -18.12 -18.89 -18.14
CA LYS A 211 -18.11 -17.56 -17.45
C LYS A 211 -18.69 -17.65 -16.02
N GLY A 212 -19.60 -18.57 -15.75
CA GLY A 212 -20.08 -18.86 -14.39
C GLY A 212 -18.98 -19.47 -13.53
N LYS A 213 -18.20 -20.39 -14.05
CA LYS A 213 -17.04 -20.97 -13.35
C LYS A 213 -15.97 -19.93 -13.05
N ASP A 214 -15.75 -18.99 -13.97
CA ASP A 214 -14.75 -17.91 -13.81
C ASP A 214 -15.18 -16.84 -12.80
N PHE A 215 -16.46 -16.43 -12.83
CA PHE A 215 -16.97 -15.27 -12.08
C PHE A 215 -18.09 -15.60 -11.08
N GLY A 216 -18.59 -16.83 -11.05
CA GLY A 216 -19.72 -17.21 -10.19
C GLY A 216 -19.46 -17.04 -8.70
N TRP A 217 -18.20 -17.03 -8.29
CA TRP A 217 -17.77 -16.76 -6.92
C TRP A 217 -18.29 -15.40 -6.40
N ILE A 218 -18.59 -14.43 -7.28
CA ILE A 218 -19.13 -13.11 -6.92
C ILE A 218 -20.55 -13.21 -6.35
N LEU A 219 -21.37 -14.15 -6.89
CA LEU A 219 -22.75 -14.35 -6.50
C LEU A 219 -22.98 -15.61 -5.68
N LYS A 220 -21.93 -16.36 -5.34
CA LYS A 220 -21.99 -17.68 -4.69
C LYS A 220 -22.88 -17.68 -3.44
N ASP A 221 -22.75 -16.65 -2.61
CA ASP A 221 -23.42 -16.56 -1.32
C ASP A 221 -24.70 -15.68 -1.37
N ALA A 222 -25.02 -15.13 -2.55
CA ALA A 222 -26.22 -14.31 -2.74
C ALA A 222 -27.47 -15.16 -2.83
N LYS A 223 -28.55 -14.71 -2.19
CA LYS A 223 -29.88 -15.36 -2.24
C LYS A 223 -30.61 -15.05 -3.54
N LEU A 224 -30.47 -13.85 -4.06
CA LEU A 224 -31.04 -13.38 -5.31
C LEU A 224 -29.91 -12.97 -6.25
N PHE A 225 -30.12 -13.09 -7.57
CA PHE A 225 -29.14 -12.72 -8.57
C PHE A 225 -29.58 -11.51 -9.37
N PRO A 226 -28.67 -10.52 -9.62
CA PRO A 226 -29.01 -9.32 -10.38
C PRO A 226 -29.21 -9.65 -11.86
N LEU A 227 -30.29 -9.11 -12.43
CA LEU A 227 -30.70 -9.33 -13.80
C LEU A 227 -31.12 -8.01 -14.46
N LEU A 228 -30.76 -7.85 -15.74
CA LEU A 228 -31.35 -6.82 -16.59
C LEU A 228 -32.36 -7.44 -17.50
N SER A 229 -33.53 -6.78 -17.65
CA SER A 229 -34.57 -7.16 -18.61
C SER A 229 -35.17 -5.91 -19.27
N ASP A 230 -35.62 -6.04 -20.50
CA ASP A 230 -36.32 -4.99 -21.22
C ASP A 230 -37.81 -4.88 -20.83
N ALA A 231 -38.57 -4.01 -21.48
CA ALA A 231 -40.00 -3.82 -21.20
C ALA A 231 -40.87 -5.04 -21.50
N LYS A 232 -40.42 -5.95 -22.36
CA LYS A 232 -41.08 -7.24 -22.63
C LYS A 232 -40.72 -8.34 -21.63
N ASN A 233 -39.87 -8.03 -20.63
CA ASN A 233 -39.25 -8.97 -19.71
C ASN A 233 -38.28 -9.96 -20.38
N GLU A 234 -37.76 -9.66 -21.59
CA GLU A 234 -36.69 -10.43 -22.18
C GLU A 234 -35.38 -10.12 -21.43
N VAL A 235 -34.65 -11.18 -21.09
CA VAL A 235 -33.39 -11.03 -20.32
C VAL A 235 -32.31 -10.49 -21.22
N MET A 236 -31.65 -9.41 -20.77
CA MET A 236 -30.48 -8.82 -21.40
C MET A 236 -29.18 -9.43 -20.86
N SER A 237 -29.07 -9.54 -19.53
CA SER A 237 -27.91 -10.13 -18.87
C SER A 237 -28.20 -10.54 -17.44
N MET A 238 -27.33 -11.40 -16.90
CA MET A 238 -27.15 -11.67 -15.48
C MET A 238 -25.83 -11.03 -15.03
N ALA A 239 -25.93 -9.79 -14.54
CA ALA A 239 -24.75 -9.05 -14.08
C ALA A 239 -24.17 -9.69 -12.79
N PRO A 240 -22.84 -9.77 -12.60
CA PRO A 240 -21.76 -9.40 -13.51
C PRO A 240 -21.25 -10.57 -14.37
N ILE A 241 -22.04 -11.62 -14.56
CA ILE A 241 -21.58 -12.91 -15.08
C ILE A 241 -21.60 -12.97 -16.61
N ILE A 242 -22.80 -12.81 -17.23
CA ILE A 242 -22.96 -13.05 -18.66
C ILE A 242 -24.19 -12.36 -19.27
N ASN A 243 -24.06 -11.95 -20.53
CA ASN A 243 -25.15 -11.46 -21.36
C ASN A 243 -26.01 -12.62 -21.91
N SER A 244 -27.24 -12.32 -22.31
CA SER A 244 -28.07 -13.27 -23.04
C SER A 244 -27.68 -13.40 -24.51
N ALA A 245 -28.01 -14.52 -25.13
CA ALA A 245 -27.79 -14.75 -26.57
C ALA A 245 -28.74 -13.91 -27.45
N THR A 246 -29.90 -13.52 -26.92
CA THR A 246 -30.93 -12.79 -27.66
C THR A 246 -30.64 -11.30 -27.74
N LEU A 247 -30.55 -10.61 -26.60
CA LEU A 247 -30.40 -9.15 -26.54
C LEU A 247 -28.95 -8.72 -26.31
N GLY A 248 -28.10 -9.60 -25.75
CA GLY A 248 -26.75 -9.27 -25.30
C GLY A 248 -25.62 -9.48 -26.32
N ALA A 249 -25.95 -9.85 -27.56
CA ALA A 249 -24.94 -10.15 -28.60
C ALA A 249 -24.77 -8.98 -29.58
N VAL A 250 -23.72 -8.16 -29.40
CA VAL A 250 -23.31 -7.13 -30.37
C VAL A 250 -22.71 -7.80 -31.59
N GLN A 251 -22.98 -7.26 -32.78
CA GLN A 251 -22.53 -7.80 -34.04
C GLN A 251 -21.89 -6.72 -34.93
N VAL A 252 -21.01 -7.16 -35.83
CA VAL A 252 -20.50 -6.31 -36.91
C VAL A 252 -21.66 -5.74 -37.71
N GLY A 253 -21.66 -4.43 -37.95
CA GLY A 253 -22.72 -3.70 -38.61
C GLY A 253 -23.68 -2.95 -37.67
N ASP A 254 -23.64 -3.21 -36.37
CA ASP A 254 -24.40 -2.43 -35.39
C ASP A 254 -23.88 -1.00 -35.27
N SER A 255 -24.76 -0.02 -35.13
CA SER A 255 -24.41 1.42 -35.05
C SER A 255 -24.93 2.10 -33.79
N ASP A 256 -25.95 1.53 -33.19
CA ASP A 256 -26.59 2.04 -31.98
C ASP A 256 -26.47 1.04 -30.85
N LEU A 257 -25.67 1.40 -29.83
CA LEU A 257 -25.39 0.52 -28.69
C LEU A 257 -25.75 1.18 -27.38
N MET A 258 -26.32 0.39 -26.47
CA MET A 258 -26.44 0.71 -25.06
C MET A 258 -25.24 0.17 -24.31
N VAL A 259 -24.58 1.02 -23.54
CA VAL A 259 -23.51 0.65 -22.60
C VAL A 259 -24.08 0.76 -21.18
N GLU A 260 -23.96 -0.31 -20.40
CA GLU A 260 -24.32 -0.31 -18.99
C GLU A 260 -23.14 -0.72 -18.13
N LEU A 261 -23.10 -0.18 -16.92
CA LEU A 261 -22.16 -0.59 -15.91
C LEU A 261 -22.91 -0.81 -14.59
N THR A 262 -22.59 -1.92 -13.91
CA THR A 262 -23.12 -2.24 -12.58
C THR A 262 -21.99 -2.45 -11.58
N GLY A 263 -22.24 -2.14 -10.31
CA GLY A 263 -21.20 -2.29 -9.29
C GLY A 263 -21.63 -1.96 -7.86
N ASP A 264 -20.61 -1.90 -7.00
CA ASP A 264 -20.73 -1.65 -5.57
C ASP A 264 -20.30 -0.23 -5.14
N ASN A 265 -19.73 0.57 -6.07
CA ASN A 265 -19.31 1.95 -5.82
C ASN A 265 -19.74 2.85 -6.98
N MET A 266 -20.56 3.87 -6.69
CA MET A 266 -21.16 4.74 -7.71
C MET A 266 -20.12 5.63 -8.40
N GLU A 267 -19.15 6.19 -7.67
CA GLU A 267 -18.12 7.07 -8.25
C GLU A 267 -17.25 6.31 -9.25
N ASN A 268 -16.86 5.07 -8.92
CA ASN A 268 -16.11 4.20 -9.82
C ASN A 268 -16.90 3.84 -11.08
N LEU A 269 -18.23 3.68 -10.95
CA LEU A 269 -19.10 3.44 -12.12
C LEU A 269 -19.17 4.66 -13.02
N VAL A 270 -19.33 5.87 -12.45
CA VAL A 270 -19.36 7.12 -13.22
C VAL A 270 -18.01 7.37 -13.90
N LEU A 271 -16.89 7.16 -13.22
CA LEU A 271 -15.55 7.26 -13.83
C LEU A 271 -15.42 6.29 -15.02
N SER A 272 -15.83 5.03 -14.84
CA SER A 272 -15.78 4.03 -15.92
C SER A 272 -16.68 4.40 -17.10
N ALA A 273 -17.87 4.93 -16.82
CA ALA A 273 -18.76 5.44 -17.86
C ALA A 273 -18.15 6.63 -18.60
N ASN A 274 -17.50 7.55 -17.88
CA ASN A 274 -16.79 8.69 -18.49
C ASN A 274 -15.64 8.22 -19.39
N ILE A 275 -14.82 7.26 -18.94
CA ILE A 275 -13.73 6.68 -19.73
C ILE A 275 -14.27 6.12 -21.04
N VAL A 276 -15.25 5.23 -20.97
CA VAL A 276 -15.82 4.56 -22.15
C VAL A 276 -16.54 5.54 -23.07
N ALA A 277 -17.25 6.53 -22.52
CA ALA A 277 -17.92 7.55 -23.31
C ALA A 277 -16.92 8.44 -24.04
N CYS A 278 -15.80 8.81 -23.41
CA CYS A 278 -14.72 9.55 -24.06
C CYS A 278 -14.07 8.74 -25.18
N ASP A 279 -13.82 7.45 -24.97
CA ASP A 279 -13.26 6.55 -25.99
C ASP A 279 -14.18 6.46 -27.24
N PHE A 280 -15.48 6.35 -27.04
CA PHE A 280 -16.44 6.38 -28.16
C PHE A 280 -16.54 7.77 -28.83
N ALA A 281 -16.48 8.85 -28.05
CA ALA A 281 -16.51 10.20 -28.60
C ALA A 281 -15.26 10.48 -29.47
N ASP A 282 -14.09 10.00 -29.08
CA ASP A 282 -12.84 10.10 -29.87
C ASP A 282 -12.95 9.36 -31.21
N GLN A 283 -13.73 8.29 -31.26
CA GLN A 283 -14.01 7.53 -32.47
C GLN A 283 -15.13 8.16 -33.31
N GLY A 284 -15.68 9.30 -32.89
CA GLY A 284 -16.71 10.06 -33.60
C GLY A 284 -18.15 9.60 -33.36
N TYR A 285 -18.40 8.78 -32.31
CA TYR A 285 -19.76 8.45 -31.89
C TYR A 285 -20.40 9.60 -31.12
N THR A 286 -21.70 9.75 -31.30
CA THR A 286 -22.52 10.65 -30.48
C THR A 286 -23.01 9.90 -29.25
N ILE A 287 -22.77 10.46 -28.08
CA ILE A 287 -23.24 9.91 -26.79
C ILE A 287 -24.63 10.45 -26.51
N LYS A 288 -25.56 9.57 -26.17
CA LYS A 288 -26.94 9.92 -25.81
C LYS A 288 -27.27 9.46 -24.40
N PRO A 289 -28.00 10.25 -23.60
CA PRO A 289 -28.30 9.90 -22.22
C PRO A 289 -29.32 8.78 -22.11
N ILE A 290 -29.17 7.99 -21.05
CA ILE A 290 -30.18 7.07 -20.51
C ILE A 290 -30.38 7.46 -19.05
N LEU A 291 -31.62 7.68 -18.63
CA LEU A 291 -31.93 8.01 -17.26
C LEU A 291 -32.02 6.72 -16.41
N VAL A 292 -31.13 6.58 -15.42
CA VAL A 292 -31.17 5.47 -14.46
C VAL A 292 -31.77 5.95 -13.15
N LYS A 293 -32.89 5.37 -12.74
CA LYS A 293 -33.64 5.73 -11.54
C LYS A 293 -33.43 4.71 -10.43
N HIS A 294 -32.77 5.14 -9.36
CA HIS A 294 -32.58 4.34 -8.14
C HIS A 294 -33.69 4.64 -7.13
N PRO A 295 -34.21 3.64 -6.42
CA PRO A 295 -35.20 3.86 -5.36
C PRO A 295 -34.58 4.43 -4.08
N TYR A 296 -33.26 4.32 -3.92
CA TYR A 296 -32.45 4.78 -2.77
C TYR A 296 -31.38 5.79 -3.18
N GLU A 297 -30.84 6.49 -2.21
CA GLU A 297 -29.72 7.42 -2.41
C GLU A 297 -28.43 6.69 -2.77
N THR A 298 -27.69 7.23 -3.76
CA THR A 298 -26.47 6.64 -4.29
C THR A 298 -25.19 7.42 -3.93
N GLY A 299 -25.29 8.51 -3.17
CA GLY A 299 -24.22 9.47 -2.95
C GLY A 299 -24.14 10.57 -4.03
N LEU A 300 -24.65 10.29 -5.24
CA LEU A 300 -24.75 11.23 -6.36
C LEU A 300 -26.21 11.56 -6.75
N GLY A 301 -27.18 11.19 -5.87
CA GLY A 301 -28.61 11.34 -6.09
C GLY A 301 -29.27 10.03 -6.51
N LYS A 302 -30.59 10.10 -6.81
CA LYS A 302 -31.39 8.95 -7.24
C LYS A 302 -31.51 8.81 -8.74
N ASP A 303 -31.58 9.93 -9.44
CA ASP A 303 -31.74 10.01 -10.89
C ASP A 303 -30.37 10.31 -11.50
N ILE A 304 -29.76 9.33 -12.16
CA ILE A 304 -28.41 9.41 -12.67
C ILE A 304 -28.41 9.45 -14.20
N LEU A 305 -27.77 10.46 -14.75
CA LEU A 305 -27.46 10.61 -16.18
C LEU A 305 -25.95 10.66 -16.35
N VAL A 306 -25.36 9.74 -17.08
CA VAL A 306 -23.92 9.70 -17.37
C VAL A 306 -23.67 9.88 -18.88
N PRO A 307 -22.49 10.40 -19.27
CA PRO A 307 -21.35 10.85 -18.46
C PRO A 307 -21.55 12.26 -17.86
N PHE A 308 -20.87 12.55 -16.74
CA PHE A 308 -20.83 13.91 -16.18
C PHE A 308 -19.50 14.16 -15.42
N TYR A 309 -19.16 15.44 -15.29
CA TYR A 309 -17.94 15.84 -14.57
C TYR A 309 -18.16 15.87 -13.05
N PHE A 310 -17.33 15.15 -12.29
CA PHE A 310 -17.45 15.07 -10.82
C PHE A 310 -16.12 15.22 -10.08
N GLN A 311 -15.00 15.29 -10.81
CA GLN A 311 -13.66 15.29 -10.25
C GLN A 311 -13.36 16.59 -9.49
N PRO A 312 -12.77 16.53 -8.27
CA PRO A 312 -12.29 17.71 -7.56
C PRO A 312 -11.06 18.30 -8.26
N SER A 313 -10.87 19.61 -8.10
CA SER A 313 -9.63 20.26 -8.49
C SER A 313 -8.56 20.10 -7.43
N THR A 314 -7.30 19.96 -7.88
CA THR A 314 -6.11 19.84 -7.03
C THR A 314 -5.20 21.05 -7.26
N LYS A 315 -4.41 21.46 -6.26
CA LYS A 315 -3.56 22.64 -6.32
C LYS A 315 -2.12 22.32 -6.01
N THR A 316 -1.22 23.08 -6.65
CA THR A 316 0.22 23.12 -6.35
C THR A 316 0.77 24.51 -6.60
N THR A 317 2.08 24.72 -6.44
CA THR A 317 2.76 25.97 -6.73
C THR A 317 3.96 25.74 -7.65
N LEU A 318 4.33 26.77 -8.42
CA LEU A 318 5.53 26.69 -9.26
C LEU A 318 6.80 26.37 -8.44
N GLY A 319 6.87 26.92 -7.21
CA GLY A 319 7.98 26.63 -6.29
C GLY A 319 8.04 25.17 -5.86
N ALA A 320 6.88 24.53 -5.60
CA ALA A 320 6.81 23.10 -5.26
C ALA A 320 7.24 22.21 -6.44
N VAL A 321 6.76 22.54 -7.65
CA VAL A 321 7.15 21.85 -8.89
C VAL A 321 8.67 21.90 -9.06
N ASN A 322 9.27 23.10 -9.07
CA ASN A 322 10.70 23.28 -9.29
C ASN A 322 11.56 22.63 -8.19
N LYS A 323 11.11 22.70 -6.94
CA LYS A 323 11.81 22.08 -5.81
C LYS A 323 11.84 20.54 -5.94
N LEU A 324 10.71 19.92 -6.29
CA LEU A 324 10.64 18.47 -6.35
C LEU A 324 11.36 17.91 -7.59
N LEU A 325 11.22 18.57 -8.75
CA LEU A 325 11.86 18.15 -10.00
C LEU A 325 13.34 18.58 -10.12
N GLY A 326 13.81 19.46 -9.22
CA GLY A 326 15.16 20.03 -9.32
C GLY A 326 15.34 20.89 -10.58
N SER A 327 14.29 21.58 -11.03
CA SER A 327 14.21 22.37 -12.24
C SER A 327 14.04 23.87 -11.95
N ASP A 328 14.16 24.68 -12.99
CA ASP A 328 13.91 26.12 -12.97
C ASP A 328 12.88 26.51 -14.06
N PHE A 329 11.79 25.76 -14.13
CA PHE A 329 10.71 25.99 -15.10
C PHE A 329 9.99 27.31 -14.81
N ASP A 330 9.57 27.98 -15.89
CA ASP A 330 8.61 29.08 -15.79
C ASP A 330 7.16 28.54 -15.77
N MET A 331 6.22 29.40 -15.41
CA MET A 331 4.80 29.04 -15.30
C MET A 331 4.24 28.51 -16.62
N LYS A 332 4.66 29.07 -17.74
CA LYS A 332 4.17 28.68 -19.07
C LYS A 332 4.61 27.25 -19.43
N THR A 333 5.84 26.91 -19.15
CA THR A 333 6.36 25.54 -19.37
C THR A 333 5.56 24.52 -18.58
N VAL A 334 5.24 24.83 -17.31
CA VAL A 334 4.45 23.95 -16.45
C VAL A 334 3.00 23.84 -16.95
N GLU A 335 2.38 24.96 -17.33
CA GLU A 335 1.03 24.98 -17.89
C GLU A 335 0.95 24.18 -19.19
N ASP A 336 1.87 24.37 -20.12
CA ASP A 336 1.94 23.66 -21.39
C ASP A 336 2.13 22.14 -21.17
N ALA A 337 2.98 21.74 -20.20
CA ALA A 337 3.18 20.35 -19.84
C ALA A 337 1.89 19.69 -19.31
N LEU A 338 1.18 20.35 -18.43
CA LEU A 338 -0.08 19.84 -17.86
C LEU A 338 -1.19 19.74 -18.90
N ILE A 339 -1.25 20.69 -19.86
CA ILE A 339 -2.20 20.64 -20.98
C ILE A 339 -1.89 19.44 -21.90
N ARG A 340 -0.61 19.14 -22.16
CA ARG A 340 -0.20 17.94 -22.91
C ARG A 340 -0.61 16.64 -22.23
N MET A 341 -0.79 16.66 -20.93
CA MET A 341 -1.31 15.51 -20.17
C MET A 341 -2.85 15.45 -20.12
N GLY A 342 -3.54 16.33 -20.85
CA GLY A 342 -5.00 16.35 -20.99
C GLY A 342 -5.73 17.09 -19.87
N ASN A 343 -5.03 17.83 -19.04
CA ASN A 343 -5.63 18.55 -17.92
C ASN A 343 -6.09 19.95 -18.29
N TYR A 344 -7.03 20.50 -17.53
CA TYR A 344 -7.45 21.89 -17.57
C TYR A 344 -6.76 22.66 -16.45
N VAL A 345 -6.06 23.74 -16.79
CA VAL A 345 -5.17 24.45 -15.86
C VAL A 345 -5.61 25.90 -15.74
N GLU A 346 -5.69 26.38 -14.50
CA GLU A 346 -5.87 27.79 -14.16
C GLU A 346 -4.66 28.24 -13.33
N THR A 347 -3.97 29.30 -13.76
CA THR A 347 -2.79 29.84 -13.07
C THR A 347 -3.08 31.20 -12.47
N ASN A 348 -2.61 31.47 -11.25
CA ASN A 348 -2.70 32.76 -10.58
C ASN A 348 -1.43 33.02 -9.79
N ASN A 349 -0.59 33.95 -10.26
CA ASN A 349 0.75 34.22 -9.73
C ASN A 349 1.63 32.98 -9.68
N GLN A 350 1.84 32.41 -8.47
CA GLN A 350 2.63 31.20 -8.26
C GLN A 350 1.77 29.94 -8.06
N GLU A 351 0.44 30.12 -7.94
CA GLU A 351 -0.49 29.01 -7.69
C GLU A 351 -0.97 28.42 -9.02
N ILE A 352 -1.06 27.09 -9.05
CA ILE A 352 -1.56 26.29 -10.16
C ILE A 352 -2.75 25.49 -9.64
N THR A 353 -3.91 25.69 -10.26
CA THR A 353 -5.12 24.90 -9.98
C THR A 353 -5.38 24.00 -11.18
N LEU A 354 -5.36 22.71 -10.98
CA LEU A 354 -5.61 21.69 -12.00
C LEU A 354 -7.01 21.12 -11.83
N LYS A 355 -7.75 21.04 -12.93
CA LYS A 355 -8.98 20.25 -13.08
C LYS A 355 -8.66 19.06 -13.96
N PRO A 356 -8.78 17.81 -13.47
CA PRO A 356 -8.51 16.63 -14.27
C PRO A 356 -9.45 16.52 -15.47
N ALA A 357 -9.01 15.82 -16.52
CA ALA A 357 -9.93 15.41 -17.58
C ALA A 357 -11.03 14.49 -17.02
N PRO A 358 -12.25 14.45 -17.60
CA PRO A 358 -13.37 13.66 -17.06
C PRO A 358 -13.13 12.16 -16.93
N TYR A 359 -12.17 11.62 -17.65
CA TYR A 359 -11.75 10.21 -17.62
C TYR A 359 -10.63 9.92 -16.61
N ARG A 360 -10.19 10.94 -15.83
CA ARG A 360 -9.12 10.83 -14.81
C ARG A 360 -9.66 11.06 -13.40
N ASN A 361 -9.12 10.31 -12.43
CA ASN A 361 -9.42 10.47 -11.00
C ASN A 361 -8.20 10.10 -10.14
N ASP A 362 -7.00 10.37 -10.65
CA ASP A 362 -5.72 9.97 -10.06
C ASP A 362 -5.00 11.11 -9.32
N PHE A 363 -5.58 12.32 -9.25
CA PHE A 363 -5.01 13.47 -8.55
C PHE A 363 -5.46 13.51 -7.08
N LEU A 364 -4.72 12.86 -6.19
CA LEU A 364 -5.02 12.81 -4.76
C LEU A 364 -4.20 13.82 -3.95
N HIS A 365 -3.04 14.23 -4.48
CA HIS A 365 -2.09 15.12 -3.82
C HIS A 365 -1.38 16.01 -4.84
N GLU A 366 -0.70 17.09 -4.39
CA GLU A 366 0.06 17.98 -5.27
C GLU A 366 1.17 17.26 -6.07
N VAL A 367 1.73 16.17 -5.53
CA VAL A 367 2.77 15.39 -6.22
C VAL A 367 2.28 14.73 -7.49
N ASP A 368 0.99 14.41 -7.59
CA ASP A 368 0.38 13.84 -8.80
C ASP A 368 0.37 14.86 -9.95
N ILE A 369 0.19 16.16 -9.61
CA ILE A 369 0.33 17.26 -10.57
C ILE A 369 1.79 17.37 -11.03
N ILE A 370 2.73 17.28 -10.11
CA ILE A 370 4.17 17.39 -10.39
C ILE A 370 4.65 16.22 -11.27
N GLU A 371 4.11 15.02 -11.06
CA GLU A 371 4.37 13.88 -11.94
C GLU A 371 3.89 14.15 -13.37
N ASP A 372 2.69 14.69 -13.54
CA ASP A 372 2.17 15.06 -14.87
C ASP A 372 3.02 16.17 -15.54
N VAL A 373 3.56 17.11 -14.76
CA VAL A 373 4.52 18.11 -15.31
C VAL A 373 5.77 17.40 -15.82
N MET A 374 6.33 16.47 -15.05
CA MET A 374 7.53 15.72 -15.41
C MET A 374 7.32 14.95 -16.73
N ILE A 375 6.20 14.24 -16.84
CA ILE A 375 5.86 13.45 -18.04
C ILE A 375 5.57 14.36 -19.22
N GLY A 376 4.81 15.44 -19.03
CA GLY A 376 4.46 16.41 -20.08
C GLY A 376 5.65 17.21 -20.59
N CYS A 377 6.71 17.37 -19.79
CA CYS A 377 7.99 17.93 -20.21
C CYS A 377 8.90 16.92 -20.92
N ASN A 378 8.49 15.68 -21.02
CA ASN A 378 9.28 14.52 -21.46
C ASN A 378 10.39 14.13 -20.43
N VAL A 379 10.24 13.01 -19.78
CA VAL A 379 11.16 12.50 -18.74
C VAL A 379 12.61 12.43 -19.26
N SER A 380 12.80 12.09 -20.52
CA SER A 380 14.12 12.01 -21.17
C SER A 380 14.83 13.38 -21.35
N ALA A 381 14.10 14.48 -21.20
CA ALA A 381 14.68 15.83 -21.31
C ALA A 381 15.35 16.30 -20.02
N PHE A 382 15.18 15.61 -18.90
CA PHE A 382 15.83 15.94 -17.64
C PHE A 382 17.28 15.45 -17.63
N GLU A 383 18.22 16.38 -17.45
CA GLU A 383 19.63 16.02 -17.33
C GLU A 383 19.92 15.44 -15.95
N PRO A 384 20.49 14.23 -15.85
CA PRO A 384 20.90 13.66 -14.58
C PRO A 384 21.96 14.53 -13.90
N ARG A 385 21.72 14.93 -12.65
CA ARG A 385 22.69 15.65 -11.83
C ARG A 385 23.28 14.71 -10.78
N THR A 386 24.59 14.63 -10.71
CA THR A 386 25.25 13.89 -9.64
C THR A 386 24.97 14.56 -8.31
N PRO A 387 24.48 13.84 -7.27
CA PRO A 387 24.33 14.39 -5.94
C PRO A 387 25.65 14.97 -5.43
N GLN A 388 25.63 16.19 -4.93
CA GLN A 388 26.82 16.84 -4.34
C GLN A 388 26.92 16.59 -2.84
N ASP A 389 25.79 16.27 -2.22
CA ASP A 389 25.73 15.90 -0.81
C ASP A 389 26.04 14.42 -0.64
N PHE A 390 26.73 14.09 0.42
CA PHE A 390 26.97 12.71 0.81
C PHE A 390 26.52 12.47 2.25
N THR A 391 26.06 11.27 2.51
CA THR A 391 25.74 10.81 3.87
C THR A 391 26.68 9.69 4.26
N ILE A 392 27.10 9.68 5.52
CA ILE A 392 27.87 8.56 6.09
C ILE A 392 26.85 7.46 6.45
N GLY A 393 26.82 6.43 5.63
CA GLY A 393 25.98 5.26 5.88
C GLY A 393 26.50 4.44 7.05
N ARG A 394 25.59 3.77 7.78
CA ARG A 394 25.92 2.78 8.80
C ARG A 394 25.17 1.49 8.50
N LEU A 395 25.80 0.37 8.83
CA LEU A 395 25.10 -0.91 8.79
C LEU A 395 24.18 -1.02 10.00
N LEU A 396 23.07 -1.74 9.82
CA LEU A 396 22.23 -2.12 10.95
C LEU A 396 23.02 -3.04 11.88
N PRO A 397 22.84 -2.96 13.20
CA PRO A 397 23.53 -3.83 14.16
C PRO A 397 23.39 -5.31 13.85
N LEU A 398 22.20 -5.75 13.42
CA LEU A 398 21.96 -7.13 13.00
C LEU A 398 22.81 -7.53 11.79
N THR A 399 23.07 -6.61 10.85
CA THR A 399 23.91 -6.87 9.68
C THR A 399 25.38 -7.03 10.11
N GLU A 400 25.87 -6.19 11.02
CA GLU A 400 27.22 -6.30 11.56
C GLU A 400 27.40 -7.61 12.35
N PHE A 401 26.42 -7.95 13.20
CA PHE A 401 26.43 -9.19 13.98
C PHE A 401 26.38 -10.42 13.07
N SER A 402 25.52 -10.42 12.06
CA SER A 402 25.43 -11.49 11.07
C SER A 402 26.76 -11.66 10.30
N ARG A 403 27.45 -10.58 9.96
CA ARG A 403 28.77 -10.62 9.32
C ARG A 403 29.83 -11.21 10.25
N LYS A 404 29.79 -10.89 11.55
CA LYS A 404 30.68 -11.48 12.56
C LYS A 404 30.43 -12.99 12.65
N ALA A 405 29.18 -13.42 12.79
CA ALA A 405 28.78 -14.84 12.82
C ALA A 405 29.22 -15.57 11.54
N LYS A 406 29.02 -14.99 10.35
CA LYS A 406 29.48 -15.53 9.08
C LYS A 406 30.99 -15.76 9.07
N THR A 407 31.76 -14.80 9.47
CA THR A 407 33.23 -14.91 9.54
C THR A 407 33.69 -16.03 10.46
N LEU A 408 33.02 -16.20 11.60
CA LEU A 408 33.28 -17.30 12.53
C LEU A 408 32.95 -18.67 11.95
N MET A 409 31.82 -18.80 11.26
CA MET A 409 31.44 -20.05 10.58
C MET A 409 32.44 -20.44 9.50
N VAL A 410 32.91 -19.49 8.70
CA VAL A 410 33.99 -19.72 7.74
C VAL A 410 35.28 -20.16 8.45
N GLY A 411 35.61 -19.54 9.60
CA GLY A 411 36.76 -19.93 10.45
C GLY A 411 36.65 -21.33 11.01
N LEU A 412 35.43 -21.85 11.26
CA LEU A 412 35.14 -23.23 11.66
C LEU A 412 35.13 -24.23 10.48
N GLY A 413 35.40 -23.75 9.28
CA GLY A 413 35.50 -24.56 8.05
C GLY A 413 34.17 -24.79 7.35
N TYR A 414 33.14 -24.01 7.63
CA TYR A 414 31.84 -24.10 6.95
C TYR A 414 31.82 -23.28 5.66
N GLN A 415 31.15 -23.81 4.65
CA GLN A 415 30.87 -23.11 3.40
C GLN A 415 29.49 -22.44 3.48
N GLU A 416 29.40 -21.15 3.14
CA GLU A 416 28.12 -20.45 3.06
C GLU A 416 27.27 -20.93 1.89
N MET A 417 25.98 -21.10 2.14
CA MET A 417 24.95 -21.41 1.16
C MET A 417 23.88 -20.34 1.18
N ILE A 418 23.13 -20.21 0.08
CA ILE A 418 21.97 -19.30 -0.02
C ILE A 418 20.86 -20.08 -0.73
N PHE A 419 19.68 -20.10 -0.12
CA PHE A 419 18.52 -20.82 -0.63
C PHE A 419 17.30 -19.94 -0.78
N ASN A 420 16.30 -20.44 -1.51
CA ASN A 420 14.98 -19.81 -1.60
C ASN A 420 14.27 -19.84 -0.24
N TYR A 421 13.50 -18.79 0.03
CA TYR A 421 12.69 -18.69 1.26
C TYR A 421 11.34 -19.41 1.14
N VAL A 422 10.99 -19.87 -0.04
CA VAL A 422 9.74 -20.58 -0.35
C VAL A 422 10.02 -21.98 -0.86
N GLY A 423 9.18 -22.91 -0.50
CA GLY A 423 9.35 -24.33 -0.83
C GLY A 423 8.07 -25.14 -0.77
N SER A 424 8.20 -26.46 -0.90
CA SER A 424 7.07 -27.39 -0.84
C SER A 424 6.74 -27.80 0.61
N LYS A 425 5.52 -28.28 0.81
CA LYS A 425 5.12 -28.94 2.07
C LYS A 425 6.05 -30.08 2.42
N LYS A 426 6.39 -30.90 1.42
CA LYS A 426 7.27 -32.05 1.57
C LYS A 426 8.62 -31.64 2.17
N ASP A 427 9.24 -30.56 1.64
CA ASP A 427 10.57 -30.14 2.08
C ASP A 427 10.54 -29.50 3.48
N TYR A 428 9.57 -28.62 3.76
CA TYR A 428 9.58 -27.80 4.97
C TYR A 428 8.84 -28.41 6.15
N ILE A 429 7.98 -29.39 5.94
CA ILE A 429 7.18 -30.00 6.99
C ILE A 429 7.41 -31.51 7.05
N ASP A 430 7.03 -32.22 5.99
CA ASP A 430 6.94 -33.67 6.03
C ASP A 430 8.34 -34.35 6.19
N ASN A 431 9.33 -33.95 5.39
CA ASN A 431 10.69 -34.47 5.46
C ASN A 431 11.40 -34.13 6.78
N MET A 432 11.05 -32.98 7.39
CA MET A 432 11.65 -32.53 8.65
C MET A 432 10.93 -33.03 9.89
N MET A 433 9.79 -33.70 9.73
CA MET A 433 8.95 -34.24 10.83
C MET A 433 8.48 -33.16 11.82
N ILE A 434 8.33 -31.90 11.39
CA ILE A 434 7.88 -30.80 12.24
C ILE A 434 6.37 -30.61 12.18
N ASP A 435 5.82 -29.98 13.23
CA ASP A 435 4.43 -29.54 13.22
C ASP A 435 4.26 -28.35 12.27
N GLY A 436 3.41 -28.51 11.24
CA GLY A 436 3.11 -27.47 10.26
C GLY A 436 2.19 -26.35 10.75
N SER A 437 1.69 -26.40 11.99
CA SER A 437 0.68 -25.45 12.49
C SER A 437 1.13 -23.98 12.52
N LYS A 438 2.44 -23.74 12.61
CA LYS A 438 3.05 -22.41 12.62
C LYS A 438 3.65 -21.99 11.28
N VAL A 439 3.64 -22.87 10.27
CA VAL A 439 4.24 -22.60 8.97
C VAL A 439 3.27 -21.77 8.12
N ILE A 440 3.77 -20.74 7.45
CA ILE A 440 2.95 -19.84 6.63
C ILE A 440 2.72 -20.48 5.27
N GLU A 441 1.44 -20.70 4.93
CA GLU A 441 1.02 -21.19 3.61
C GLU A 441 0.66 -20.03 2.68
N ILE A 442 1.08 -20.11 1.41
CA ILE A 442 0.78 -19.14 0.37
C ILE A 442 -0.55 -19.52 -0.29
N ALA A 443 -1.54 -18.63 -0.22
CA ALA A 443 -2.91 -18.91 -0.68
C ALA A 443 -3.03 -19.22 -2.18
N ASN A 444 -2.13 -18.67 -3.01
CA ASN A 444 -2.14 -18.85 -4.47
C ASN A 444 -0.72 -19.05 -5.01
N PRO A 445 -0.07 -20.17 -4.68
CA PRO A 445 1.31 -20.44 -5.06
C PRO A 445 1.43 -20.63 -6.58
N MET A 446 2.57 -20.24 -7.15
CA MET A 446 2.86 -20.45 -8.58
C MET A 446 2.97 -21.92 -8.96
N SER A 447 3.41 -22.77 -8.03
CA SER A 447 3.50 -24.21 -8.17
C SER A 447 3.58 -24.89 -6.80
N GLU A 448 3.44 -26.22 -6.76
CA GLU A 448 3.58 -27.01 -5.53
C GLU A 448 4.97 -26.87 -4.87
N ASN A 449 5.98 -26.43 -5.61
CA ASN A 449 7.33 -26.20 -5.09
C ASN A 449 7.47 -24.86 -4.34
N TYR A 450 6.43 -24.00 -4.32
CA TYR A 450 6.46 -22.66 -3.73
C TYR A 450 5.24 -22.38 -2.87
N GLN A 451 4.76 -23.41 -2.13
CA GLN A 451 3.52 -23.31 -1.33
C GLN A 451 3.72 -22.69 0.05
N PHE A 452 4.90 -22.84 0.64
CA PHE A 452 5.14 -22.48 2.02
C PHE A 452 6.36 -21.57 2.15
N ILE A 453 6.32 -20.68 3.13
CA ILE A 453 7.48 -19.89 3.56
C ILE A 453 8.22 -20.70 4.63
N ARG A 454 9.56 -20.79 4.52
CA ARG A 454 10.36 -21.56 5.47
C ARG A 454 10.29 -20.98 6.88
N SER A 455 10.02 -21.83 7.86
CA SER A 455 10.04 -21.51 9.29
C SER A 455 11.39 -21.83 9.95
N GLU A 456 12.31 -22.48 9.20
CA GLU A 456 13.62 -22.89 9.66
C GLU A 456 14.58 -23.07 8.46
N ILE A 457 15.89 -23.11 8.70
CA ILE A 457 16.92 -23.21 7.65
C ILE A 457 17.37 -24.65 7.39
N LEU A 458 17.26 -25.53 8.37
CA LEU A 458 17.83 -26.89 8.30
C LEU A 458 17.26 -27.69 7.14
N SER A 459 16.01 -27.52 6.75
CA SER A 459 15.40 -28.16 5.57
C SER A 459 16.15 -27.80 4.29
N SER A 460 16.54 -26.54 4.14
CA SER A 460 17.32 -26.07 3.00
C SER A 460 18.72 -26.69 2.97
N LEU A 461 19.35 -26.83 4.12
CA LEU A 461 20.66 -27.48 4.25
C LEU A 461 20.58 -28.98 3.99
N CYS A 462 19.55 -29.67 4.49
CA CYS A 462 19.32 -31.09 4.20
C CYS A 462 19.06 -31.32 2.70
N ARG A 463 18.34 -30.41 2.05
CA ARG A 463 18.14 -30.48 0.59
C ARG A 463 19.46 -30.36 -0.19
N ALA A 464 20.36 -29.47 0.24
CA ALA A 464 21.67 -29.31 -0.36
C ALA A 464 22.53 -30.55 -0.14
N GLU A 465 22.54 -31.12 1.07
CA GLU A 465 23.28 -32.35 1.37
C GLU A 465 22.78 -33.54 0.55
N ALA A 466 21.47 -33.71 0.43
CA ALA A 466 20.86 -34.76 -0.41
C ALA A 466 21.33 -34.68 -1.87
N GLY A 467 21.54 -33.45 -2.39
CA GLY A 467 22.07 -33.22 -3.74
C GLY A 467 23.59 -33.36 -3.88
N SER A 468 24.32 -33.46 -2.76
CA SER A 468 25.79 -33.38 -2.72
C SER A 468 26.51 -34.74 -2.52
N ALA A 469 25.80 -35.84 -2.65
CA ALA A 469 26.32 -37.20 -2.39
C ALA A 469 27.61 -37.58 -3.14
N ASN A 470 27.93 -36.91 -4.25
CA ASN A 470 29.12 -37.14 -5.05
C ASN A 470 30.32 -36.27 -4.66
N ALA A 471 30.18 -35.37 -3.69
CA ALA A 471 31.26 -34.51 -3.19
C ALA A 471 32.08 -35.24 -2.13
N MET A 472 33.30 -34.74 -1.87
CA MET A 472 34.19 -35.35 -0.86
C MET A 472 33.81 -34.89 0.55
N TYR A 473 33.59 -35.84 1.45
CA TYR A 473 33.34 -35.59 2.86
C TYR A 473 34.59 -35.14 3.64
N PRO A 474 34.50 -34.36 4.72
CA PRO A 474 33.23 -33.89 5.33
C PRO A 474 32.59 -32.72 4.59
N HIS A 475 31.27 -32.67 4.55
CA HIS A 475 30.55 -31.49 4.13
C HIS A 475 30.20 -30.67 5.35
N LYS A 476 30.61 -29.41 5.36
CA LYS A 476 30.23 -28.38 6.38
C LYS A 476 29.61 -27.21 5.67
N ILE A 477 28.32 -27.03 5.83
CA ILE A 477 27.54 -25.99 5.15
C ILE A 477 26.73 -25.19 6.15
N PHE A 478 26.53 -23.89 5.89
CA PHE A 478 25.70 -23.01 6.70
C PHE A 478 24.98 -21.96 5.85
N GLU A 479 23.92 -21.42 6.40
CA GLU A 479 23.25 -20.22 5.88
C GLU A 479 22.89 -19.27 7.01
N ILE A 480 23.08 -17.97 6.79
CA ILE A 480 22.45 -16.91 7.58
C ILE A 480 21.31 -16.34 6.73
N GLY A 481 20.07 -16.62 7.11
CA GLY A 481 18.90 -16.27 6.34
C GLY A 481 17.68 -15.95 7.18
N LYS A 482 16.67 -15.39 6.54
CA LYS A 482 15.39 -15.11 7.18
C LYS A 482 14.52 -16.37 7.20
N VAL A 483 13.80 -16.51 8.32
CA VAL A 483 12.70 -17.46 8.50
C VAL A 483 11.47 -16.72 8.96
N ALA A 484 10.28 -17.25 8.71
CA ALA A 484 9.05 -16.62 9.15
C ALA A 484 8.02 -17.67 9.61
N TYR A 485 7.26 -17.35 10.65
CA TYR A 485 6.23 -18.22 11.20
C TYR A 485 5.05 -17.43 11.77
N LEU A 486 3.91 -18.12 11.93
CA LEU A 486 2.70 -17.53 12.48
C LEU A 486 2.92 -17.15 13.95
N LYS A 487 2.44 -15.96 14.34
CA LYS A 487 2.50 -15.44 15.69
C LYS A 487 1.32 -14.50 15.95
N ASP A 488 0.36 -14.94 16.78
CA ASP A 488 -0.95 -14.30 16.92
C ASP A 488 -0.90 -12.91 17.59
N ASP A 489 0.13 -12.63 18.38
CA ASP A 489 0.31 -11.35 19.09
C ASP A 489 0.98 -10.26 18.24
N GLU A 490 1.42 -10.58 17.02
CA GLU A 490 2.00 -9.63 16.09
C GLU A 490 0.92 -8.95 15.21
N ASN A 491 1.17 -7.72 14.82
CA ASN A 491 0.22 -6.93 14.02
C ASN A 491 -0.17 -7.59 12.67
N THR A 492 0.77 -8.31 12.06
CA THR A 492 0.53 -9.04 10.80
C THR A 492 0.14 -10.50 11.00
N GLY A 493 0.04 -10.97 12.25
CA GLY A 493 -0.13 -12.38 12.58
C GLY A 493 1.10 -13.25 12.26
N THR A 494 2.24 -12.63 11.92
CA THR A 494 3.49 -13.31 11.52
C THR A 494 4.70 -12.60 12.09
N ILE A 495 5.78 -13.35 12.33
CA ILE A 495 7.08 -12.79 12.69
C ILE A 495 8.15 -13.30 11.73
N THR A 496 9.10 -12.43 11.38
CA THR A 496 10.30 -12.77 10.61
C THR A 496 11.51 -12.62 11.51
N ARG A 497 12.41 -13.62 11.48
CA ARG A 497 13.65 -13.67 12.27
C ARG A 497 14.85 -13.98 11.40
N GLN A 498 16.03 -13.53 11.82
CA GLN A 498 17.30 -13.85 11.18
C GLN A 498 17.93 -15.04 11.92
N HIS A 499 17.99 -16.19 11.24
CA HIS A 499 18.59 -17.42 11.78
C HIS A 499 19.95 -17.73 11.15
N LEU A 500 20.79 -18.39 11.90
CA LEU A 500 21.96 -19.11 11.42
C LEU A 500 21.66 -20.61 11.51
N GLY A 501 21.55 -21.27 10.35
CA GLY A 501 21.48 -22.73 10.26
C GLY A 501 22.82 -23.30 9.80
N PHE A 502 23.24 -24.42 10.35
CA PHE A 502 24.47 -25.11 9.96
C PHE A 502 24.34 -26.63 10.05
N LEU A 503 25.03 -27.34 9.16
CA LEU A 503 25.00 -28.79 9.04
C LEU A 503 26.41 -29.32 8.74
N THR A 504 26.78 -30.38 9.41
CA THR A 504 27.99 -31.17 9.11
C THR A 504 27.61 -32.63 8.79
N ALA A 505 27.97 -33.09 7.60
CA ALA A 505 27.84 -34.47 7.18
C ALA A 505 29.22 -35.16 7.13
N ALA A 506 29.39 -36.23 7.87
CA ALA A 506 30.63 -36.99 7.92
C ALA A 506 30.38 -38.37 8.53
N GLY A 507 31.18 -39.40 8.16
CA GLY A 507 31.06 -40.75 8.71
C GLY A 507 31.26 -40.84 10.22
N ASN A 508 31.92 -39.83 10.84
CA ASN A 508 32.17 -39.73 12.28
C ASN A 508 31.47 -38.54 12.92
N ALA A 509 30.47 -37.94 12.23
CA ALA A 509 29.72 -36.82 12.79
C ALA A 509 29.00 -37.22 14.09
N ASN A 510 29.15 -36.46 15.14
CA ASN A 510 28.57 -36.73 16.46
C ASN A 510 28.28 -35.46 17.24
N PHE A 511 27.43 -35.57 18.25
CA PHE A 511 27.00 -34.48 19.10
C PHE A 511 28.18 -33.70 19.74
N ASN A 512 29.20 -34.36 20.24
CA ASN A 512 30.31 -33.70 20.96
C ASN A 512 31.12 -32.78 20.05
N THR A 513 31.36 -33.19 18.82
CA THR A 513 32.06 -32.34 17.82
C THR A 513 31.25 -31.10 17.54
N LEU A 514 29.94 -31.22 17.31
CA LEU A 514 29.06 -30.10 17.07
C LEU A 514 28.96 -29.17 18.30
N ALA A 515 28.81 -29.75 19.48
CA ALA A 515 28.76 -28.98 20.73
C ALA A 515 30.02 -28.12 20.97
N SER A 516 31.21 -28.66 20.59
CA SER A 516 32.47 -27.88 20.63
C SER A 516 32.47 -26.71 19.65
N GLU A 517 31.93 -26.91 18.44
CA GLU A 517 31.82 -25.84 17.43
C GLU A 517 30.80 -24.76 17.85
N VAL A 518 29.62 -25.16 18.41
CA VAL A 518 28.63 -24.24 18.97
C VAL A 518 29.24 -23.45 20.14
N SER A 519 29.99 -24.12 21.02
CA SER A 519 30.70 -23.45 22.13
C SER A 519 31.65 -22.37 21.63
N SER A 520 32.47 -22.72 20.63
CA SER A 520 33.41 -21.77 20.01
C SER A 520 32.71 -20.60 19.36
N LEU A 521 31.63 -20.87 18.61
CA LEU A 521 30.84 -19.83 17.95
C LEU A 521 30.25 -18.84 18.97
N VAL A 522 29.56 -19.34 19.98
CA VAL A 522 28.89 -18.49 21.00
C VAL A 522 29.90 -17.71 21.84
N TYR A 523 31.03 -18.32 22.19
CA TYR A 523 32.12 -17.66 22.90
C TYR A 523 32.70 -16.47 22.09
N PHE A 524 32.99 -16.65 20.80
CA PHE A 524 33.51 -15.60 19.94
C PHE A 524 32.44 -14.58 19.52
N LEU A 525 31.16 -14.90 19.68
CA LEU A 525 30.07 -13.93 19.59
C LEU A 525 29.90 -13.10 20.88
N ASP A 526 30.71 -13.38 21.91
CA ASP A 526 30.75 -12.66 23.20
C ASP A 526 29.55 -12.92 24.10
N HIS A 527 29.06 -14.18 24.10
CA HIS A 527 27.95 -14.63 24.95
C HIS A 527 28.34 -15.77 25.86
N GLU A 528 27.77 -15.76 27.08
CA GLU A 528 27.69 -16.94 27.94
C GLU A 528 26.46 -17.77 27.59
N TYR A 529 26.57 -19.07 27.66
CA TYR A 529 25.47 -19.98 27.36
C TYR A 529 25.38 -21.15 28.31
N LYS A 530 24.18 -21.75 28.33
CA LYS A 530 23.94 -23.06 28.96
C LYS A 530 23.26 -23.98 27.95
N VAL A 531 23.40 -25.26 28.18
CA VAL A 531 22.67 -26.27 27.40
C VAL A 531 21.58 -26.86 28.27
N GLN A 532 20.43 -27.13 27.68
CA GLN A 532 19.29 -27.78 28.32
C GLN A 532 18.81 -28.92 27.41
N GLU A 533 18.24 -29.96 28.06
CA GLU A 533 17.59 -31.03 27.30
C GLU A 533 16.52 -30.47 26.35
N SER A 534 16.49 -31.03 25.14
CA SER A 534 15.55 -30.66 24.05
C SER A 534 14.83 -31.91 23.57
N ASP A 535 13.60 -31.72 23.07
CA ASP A 535 12.77 -32.76 22.46
C ASP A 535 12.28 -32.32 21.08
N ASP A 536 13.22 -31.91 20.22
CA ASP A 536 12.93 -31.47 18.86
C ASP A 536 12.89 -32.72 17.94
N PRO A 537 11.80 -32.98 17.23
CA PRO A 537 11.62 -34.22 16.43
C PRO A 537 12.62 -34.37 15.28
N ARG A 538 13.29 -33.30 14.90
CA ARG A 538 14.32 -33.32 13.83
C ARG A 538 15.60 -34.03 14.26
N PHE A 539 15.81 -34.22 15.56
CA PHE A 539 17.04 -34.74 16.12
C PHE A 539 16.80 -36.03 16.93
N ILE A 540 17.88 -36.80 17.15
CA ILE A 540 17.84 -38.03 17.94
C ILE A 540 17.58 -37.67 19.43
N PRO A 541 16.56 -38.30 20.08
CA PRO A 541 16.33 -38.13 21.51
C PRO A 541 17.57 -38.49 22.34
N GLY A 542 17.92 -37.60 23.29
CA GLY A 542 19.13 -37.75 24.12
C GLY A 542 20.46 -37.40 23.44
N ARG A 543 20.43 -36.99 22.15
CA ARG A 543 21.60 -36.50 21.39
C ARG A 543 21.36 -35.11 20.80
N GLN A 544 20.63 -34.29 21.52
CA GLN A 544 20.28 -32.94 21.16
C GLN A 544 20.27 -32.03 22.37
N ALA A 545 20.40 -30.73 22.16
CA ALA A 545 20.33 -29.75 23.22
C ALA A 545 19.75 -28.43 22.72
N ALA A 546 18.99 -27.76 23.57
CA ALA A 546 18.62 -26.35 23.40
C ALA A 546 19.77 -25.48 23.89
N LEU A 547 20.11 -24.46 23.11
CA LEU A 547 21.06 -23.41 23.45
C LEU A 547 20.34 -22.32 24.26
N ILE A 548 20.74 -22.11 25.50
CA ILE A 548 20.15 -21.11 26.37
C ILE A 548 21.13 -19.96 26.51
N VAL A 549 20.72 -18.77 26.09
CA VAL A 549 21.47 -17.51 26.28
C VAL A 549 20.55 -16.54 27.02
N ASN A 550 21.03 -15.93 28.09
CA ASN A 550 20.28 -15.01 28.96
C ASN A 550 18.94 -15.59 29.49
N GLY A 551 18.91 -16.88 29.71
CA GLY A 551 17.71 -17.57 30.21
C GLY A 551 16.63 -17.85 29.17
N GLN A 552 16.88 -17.52 27.91
CA GLN A 552 15.97 -17.79 26.78
C GLN A 552 16.57 -18.83 25.81
N VAL A 553 15.69 -19.59 25.16
CA VAL A 553 16.10 -20.52 24.10
C VAL A 553 16.50 -19.71 22.89
N ALA A 554 17.78 -19.69 22.55
CA ALA A 554 18.32 -19.02 21.39
C ALA A 554 18.49 -19.96 20.16
N GLY A 555 18.40 -21.28 20.35
CA GLY A 555 18.55 -22.24 19.25
C GLY A 555 18.50 -23.67 19.73
N VAL A 556 18.65 -24.60 18.79
CA VAL A 556 18.72 -26.05 19.02
C VAL A 556 19.79 -26.66 18.14
N PHE A 557 20.47 -27.69 18.62
CA PHE A 557 21.48 -28.43 17.86
C PHE A 557 21.54 -29.89 18.28
N GLY A 558 21.95 -30.78 17.39
CA GLY A 558 22.01 -32.22 17.70
C GLY A 558 22.39 -33.08 16.51
N GLU A 559 22.34 -34.41 16.73
CA GLU A 559 22.43 -35.41 15.67
C GLU A 559 21.07 -35.50 14.98
N ILE A 560 21.03 -35.35 13.64
CA ILE A 560 19.78 -35.42 12.86
C ILE A 560 19.16 -36.81 12.98
N HIS A 561 17.85 -36.85 13.18
CA HIS A 561 17.10 -38.09 13.32
C HIS A 561 17.22 -38.97 12.04
N PRO A 562 17.45 -40.28 12.16
CA PRO A 562 17.59 -41.19 11.00
C PRO A 562 16.41 -41.11 10.04
N GLN A 563 15.18 -40.97 10.53
CA GLN A 563 14.00 -40.82 9.68
C GLN A 563 14.03 -39.54 8.85
N VAL A 564 14.53 -38.43 9.38
CA VAL A 564 14.72 -37.20 8.62
C VAL A 564 15.75 -37.43 7.51
N LEU A 565 16.87 -38.08 7.83
CA LEU A 565 17.90 -38.42 6.81
C LEU A 565 17.30 -39.31 5.72
N GLU A 566 16.53 -40.33 6.10
CA GLU A 566 15.88 -41.25 5.14
C GLU A 566 14.86 -40.49 4.27
N ASN A 567 14.05 -39.59 4.83
CA ASN A 567 13.11 -38.78 4.07
C ASN A 567 13.79 -37.94 2.98
N TRP A 568 15.00 -37.45 3.26
CA TRP A 568 15.84 -36.71 2.31
C TRP A 568 16.70 -37.58 1.40
N GLY A 569 16.81 -38.90 1.66
CA GLY A 569 17.70 -39.80 0.96
C GLY A 569 19.18 -39.61 1.30
N ILE A 570 19.49 -39.04 2.49
CA ILE A 570 20.86 -38.85 2.97
C ILE A 570 21.30 -40.11 3.70
N THR A 571 22.44 -40.69 3.28
CA THR A 571 22.97 -41.96 3.82
C THR A 571 24.11 -41.73 4.83
N THR A 572 24.67 -40.54 4.88
CA THR A 572 25.77 -40.15 5.76
C THR A 572 25.22 -39.54 7.08
N PRO A 573 25.77 -39.92 8.23
CA PRO A 573 25.40 -39.28 9.49
C PRO A 573 25.59 -37.76 9.44
N CYS A 574 24.59 -37.01 9.93
CA CYS A 574 24.61 -35.57 9.96
C CYS A 574 24.36 -35.04 11.36
N VAL A 575 25.07 -33.96 11.70
CA VAL A 575 24.82 -33.13 12.87
C VAL A 575 24.49 -31.74 12.39
N ALA A 576 23.55 -31.07 13.05
CA ALA A 576 23.08 -29.75 12.62
C ALA A 576 22.64 -28.88 13.81
N GLY A 577 22.60 -27.59 13.60
CA GLY A 577 22.05 -26.64 14.56
C GLY A 577 21.44 -25.42 13.89
N GLU A 578 20.54 -24.79 14.58
CA GLU A 578 19.90 -23.54 14.14
C GLU A 578 19.79 -22.57 15.34
N ILE A 579 20.23 -21.34 15.11
CA ILE A 579 20.32 -20.29 16.15
C ILE A 579 19.63 -19.03 15.64
N ASP A 580 18.70 -18.48 16.43
CA ASP A 580 18.12 -17.16 16.23
C ASP A 580 19.14 -16.08 16.61
N LEU A 581 19.69 -15.38 15.62
CA LEU A 581 20.68 -14.34 15.84
C LEU A 581 20.11 -13.10 16.53
N GLU A 582 18.82 -12.81 16.36
CA GLU A 582 18.21 -11.67 17.02
C GLU A 582 18.04 -11.93 18.52
N SER A 583 17.78 -13.17 18.90
CA SER A 583 17.74 -13.57 20.32
C SER A 583 19.09 -13.41 21.02
N LEU A 584 20.21 -13.55 20.28
CA LEU A 584 21.54 -13.26 20.80
C LEU A 584 21.80 -11.76 20.92
N MET A 585 21.24 -10.95 20.01
CA MET A 585 21.44 -9.50 19.99
C MET A 585 20.65 -8.74 21.04
N ALA A 586 19.56 -9.28 21.56
CA ALA A 586 18.70 -8.62 22.52
C ALA A 586 19.50 -8.09 23.74
N ASP A 587 20.66 -8.71 24.04
CA ASP A 587 21.56 -8.33 25.13
C ASP A 587 22.54 -7.20 24.77
N ILE A 588 22.83 -7.01 23.49
CA ILE A 588 23.80 -5.97 23.04
C ILE A 588 23.17 -4.57 23.20
N SER A 589 21.86 -4.46 23.08
CA SER A 589 21.15 -3.19 23.28
C SER A 589 21.14 -2.74 24.75
N VAL A 590 21.17 -3.68 25.69
CA VAL A 590 21.21 -3.38 27.15
C VAL A 590 22.64 -3.00 27.59
N LYS A 591 23.66 -3.54 26.95
CA LYS A 591 25.09 -3.22 27.30
C LYS A 591 25.61 -1.91 26.66
N LYS A 592 24.87 -1.27 25.76
CA LYS A 592 25.31 -0.01 25.14
C LYS A 592 25.27 1.21 26.06
N ASP A 593 24.63 1.13 27.21
CA ASP A 593 24.61 2.24 28.18
C ASP A 593 25.84 2.28 29.10
N ASP A 594 26.72 1.26 29.05
CA ASP A 594 27.96 1.22 29.88
C ASP A 594 29.27 1.58 29.12
N CYS A 595 29.18 1.95 27.85
CA CYS A 595 30.36 2.52 27.18
C CYS A 595 30.53 3.99 27.57
N LYS A 596 31.21 4.19 28.70
CA LYS A 596 31.83 5.47 29.07
C LYS A 596 32.55 6.07 27.85
N GLN A 597 32.19 7.31 27.57
CA GLN A 597 32.92 8.22 26.71
C GLN A 597 34.42 8.09 26.95
N THR A 598 35.12 7.42 26.05
CA THR A 598 36.55 7.59 25.95
C THR A 598 36.75 8.92 25.22
N GLU A 599 37.17 9.92 25.94
CA GLU A 599 37.64 11.20 25.43
C GLU A 599 38.65 10.95 24.30
N CYS A 600 38.25 11.23 23.09
CA CYS A 600 39.18 11.36 21.99
C CYS A 600 39.78 12.75 22.09
N SER A 601 41.04 12.78 22.54
CA SER A 601 41.89 13.96 22.66
C SER A 601 41.81 14.81 21.38
N LYS A 602 41.62 16.10 21.60
CA LYS A 602 41.89 17.18 20.64
C LYS A 602 43.31 17.03 20.12
N ASP A 603 43.45 16.94 18.80
CA ASP A 603 44.45 17.64 18.00
C ASP A 603 44.40 17.08 16.56
N VAL A 604 43.67 17.73 15.68
CA VAL A 604 44.07 18.05 14.30
C VAL A 604 43.30 19.30 13.87
N SER A 605 44.04 20.31 13.63
CA SER A 605 43.62 21.63 13.16
C SER A 605 43.18 21.62 11.69
N SER A 606 42.17 22.44 11.44
CA SER A 606 41.92 23.25 10.24
C SER A 606 41.21 22.63 9.04
N ASN A 607 40.06 23.26 8.78
CA ASN A 607 39.43 23.61 7.51
C ASN A 607 38.35 22.69 6.97
N GLY A 608 37.12 23.26 6.97
CA GLY A 608 36.05 22.95 6.06
C GLY A 608 34.73 22.54 6.72
N ASN A 609 34.10 23.45 7.45
CA ASN A 609 32.67 23.32 7.79
C ASN A 609 31.80 23.44 6.53
N CYS A 610 31.09 22.37 6.20
CA CYS A 610 29.83 22.44 5.48
C CYS A 610 28.78 21.78 6.36
N GLU A 611 28.22 22.53 7.32
CA GLU A 611 26.95 22.19 7.96
C GLU A 611 25.86 22.46 6.93
N GLY A 612 25.05 21.43 6.62
CA GLY A 612 23.80 21.61 5.87
C GLY A 612 22.88 22.60 6.60
N PRO A 613 21.90 23.21 5.96
CA PRO A 613 21.03 24.21 6.57
C PRO A 613 20.34 23.58 7.78
N LYS A 614 20.74 24.01 9.00
CA LYS A 614 20.04 23.67 10.24
C LYS A 614 18.60 24.17 10.13
N SER A 615 17.64 23.39 10.59
CA SER A 615 16.24 23.83 10.66
C SER A 615 16.12 25.08 11.52
N GLU A 616 15.11 25.92 11.31
CA GLU A 616 14.88 27.11 12.11
C GLU A 616 14.75 26.79 13.62
N ALA A 617 14.21 25.60 13.95
CA ALA A 617 14.14 25.07 15.30
C ALA A 617 15.53 24.79 15.91
N GLU A 618 16.51 24.34 15.13
CA GLU A 618 17.88 24.07 15.58
C GLU A 618 18.73 25.34 15.62
N THR A 619 18.51 26.28 14.71
CA THR A 619 19.28 27.54 14.65
C THR A 619 18.81 28.57 15.67
N ASN A 620 17.51 28.65 15.97
CA ASN A 620 16.97 29.58 16.94
C ASN A 620 15.75 28.98 17.68
N PRO A 621 15.97 28.01 18.62
CA PRO A 621 14.90 27.32 19.33
C PRO A 621 13.94 28.24 20.08
N ILE A 622 14.43 29.34 20.64
CA ILE A 622 13.59 30.31 21.39
C ILE A 622 12.64 31.06 20.44
N LYS A 623 13.13 31.48 19.27
CA LYS A 623 12.26 32.12 18.24
C LYS A 623 11.22 31.14 17.75
N TYR A 624 11.63 29.92 17.40
CA TYR A 624 10.72 28.86 16.94
C TYR A 624 9.65 28.55 17.99
N PHE A 625 10.03 28.44 19.27
CA PHE A 625 9.08 28.26 20.37
C PHE A 625 8.05 29.39 20.41
N ASN A 626 8.53 30.65 20.38
CA ASN A 626 7.66 31.84 20.48
C ASN A 626 6.69 31.95 19.32
N GLU A 627 7.04 31.48 18.14
CA GLU A 627 6.20 31.56 16.95
C GLU A 627 5.26 30.35 16.77
N HIS A 628 5.57 29.17 17.34
CA HIS A 628 4.85 27.94 17.02
C HIS A 628 4.26 27.21 18.23
N ILE A 629 4.86 27.28 19.42
CA ILE A 629 4.49 26.43 20.55
C ILE A 629 3.73 27.22 21.61
N GLU A 630 2.61 26.67 22.05
CA GLU A 630 1.82 27.24 23.12
C GLU A 630 1.77 26.31 24.31
N LEU A 631 2.49 26.67 25.37
CA LEU A 631 2.38 26.02 26.66
C LEU A 631 1.47 26.86 27.58
N ARG A 632 0.58 26.17 28.32
CA ARG A 632 -0.32 26.80 29.30
C ARG A 632 -0.30 26.06 30.63
N VAL A 633 -0.61 26.79 31.68
CA VAL A 633 -0.97 26.22 32.97
C VAL A 633 -2.43 25.78 32.91
N ALA A 634 -2.71 24.54 33.28
CA ALA A 634 -4.06 23.99 33.37
C ALA A 634 -4.28 23.32 34.74
N LYS A 635 -5.46 23.47 35.32
CA LYS A 635 -5.86 22.83 36.56
C LYS A 635 -6.60 21.52 36.27
N ILE A 636 -6.16 20.43 36.82
CA ILE A 636 -6.84 19.13 36.71
C ILE A 636 -8.09 19.12 37.60
N GLU A 637 -9.26 19.07 36.99
CA GLU A 637 -10.55 19.08 37.71
C GLU A 637 -11.13 17.67 37.92
N LYS A 638 -10.81 16.73 37.01
CA LYS A 638 -11.29 15.35 37.10
C LYS A 638 -10.28 14.38 36.49
N VAL A 639 -10.14 13.22 37.05
CA VAL A 639 -9.28 12.12 36.56
C VAL A 639 -10.09 10.83 36.50
N GLU A 640 -10.17 10.22 35.32
CA GLU A 640 -10.86 8.95 35.08
C GLU A 640 -9.91 7.97 34.41
N GLU A 641 -10.15 6.67 34.63
CA GLU A 641 -9.39 5.62 33.93
C GLU A 641 -9.97 5.40 32.53
N ASN A 642 -9.10 5.26 31.53
CA ASN A 642 -9.59 4.89 30.20
C ASN A 642 -9.99 3.41 30.21
N PRO A 643 -11.28 3.07 29.95
CA PRO A 643 -11.77 1.69 30.02
C PRO A 643 -11.16 0.74 28.97
N LYS A 644 -10.47 1.28 27.97
CA LYS A 644 -9.81 0.54 26.88
C LYS A 644 -8.28 0.66 26.91
N GLY A 645 -7.72 1.27 27.95
CA GLY A 645 -6.28 1.50 28.05
C GLY A 645 -5.78 1.42 29.49
N ASP A 646 -5.17 0.29 29.89
CA ASP A 646 -4.76 -0.01 31.25
C ASP A 646 -3.71 0.95 31.83
N LYS A 647 -2.99 1.69 30.99
CA LYS A 647 -1.96 2.65 31.38
C LYS A 647 -2.41 4.11 31.26
N LEU A 648 -3.66 4.37 30.83
CA LEU A 648 -4.12 5.69 30.49
C LEU A 648 -5.10 6.27 31.50
N TYR A 649 -4.89 7.54 31.85
CA TYR A 649 -5.89 8.40 32.45
C TYR A 649 -6.56 9.29 31.40
N ILE A 650 -7.77 9.72 31.70
CA ILE A 650 -8.52 10.77 31.00
C ILE A 650 -8.66 11.90 32.00
N GLU A 651 -7.96 13.00 31.76
CA GLU A 651 -7.99 14.17 32.60
C GLU A 651 -8.89 15.25 31.99
N THR A 652 -9.80 15.77 32.77
CA THR A 652 -10.57 16.98 32.43
C THR A 652 -9.93 18.16 33.15
N MET A 653 -9.54 19.17 32.38
CA MET A 653 -8.77 20.30 32.88
C MET A 653 -9.42 21.64 32.54
N ASP A 654 -9.29 22.60 33.46
CA ASP A 654 -9.50 24.03 33.19
C ASP A 654 -8.17 24.64 32.69
N ASP A 655 -8.12 25.09 31.46
CA ASP A 655 -6.97 25.76 30.84
C ASP A 655 -7.19 27.27 30.61
N GLY A 656 -8.20 27.84 31.28
CA GLY A 656 -8.58 29.24 31.16
C GLY A 656 -9.33 29.59 29.87
N SER A 657 -9.65 28.63 29.02
CA SER A 657 -10.40 28.87 27.77
C SER A 657 -11.93 28.99 27.96
N GLY A 658 -12.42 28.69 29.15
CA GLY A 658 -13.86 28.68 29.49
C GLY A 658 -14.59 27.38 29.06
N THR A 659 -13.89 26.43 28.43
CA THR A 659 -14.42 25.11 28.11
C THR A 659 -13.49 24.02 28.65
N PRO A 660 -14.01 22.99 29.32
CA PRO A 660 -13.17 21.92 29.85
C PRO A 660 -12.35 21.23 28.75
N ARG A 661 -11.05 21.11 28.94
CA ARG A 661 -10.14 20.44 28.02
C ARG A 661 -9.95 18.99 28.44
N ILE A 662 -10.02 18.06 27.51
CA ILE A 662 -9.76 16.63 27.76
C ILE A 662 -8.36 16.32 27.23
N ILE A 663 -7.51 15.78 28.14
CA ILE A 663 -6.18 15.25 27.80
C ILE A 663 -6.10 13.80 28.27
N GLN A 664 -5.39 12.96 27.54
CA GLN A 664 -5.05 11.62 27.97
C GLN A 664 -3.55 11.51 28.22
N SER A 665 -3.20 10.96 29.37
CA SER A 665 -1.80 10.73 29.76
C SER A 665 -1.51 9.27 30.10
N GLY A 666 -0.25 8.87 29.93
CA GLY A 666 0.27 7.55 30.31
C GLY A 666 0.65 7.42 31.79
N LEU A 667 0.13 8.25 32.66
CA LEU A 667 0.58 8.41 34.06
C LEU A 667 0.02 7.37 35.04
N ARG A 668 -0.94 6.56 34.64
CA ARG A 668 -1.60 5.60 35.51
C ARG A 668 -0.66 4.57 36.23
N PRO A 669 0.45 4.12 35.63
CA PRO A 669 1.40 3.25 36.30
C PRO A 669 2.26 3.96 37.37
N TYR A 670 2.32 5.29 37.33
CA TYR A 670 3.28 6.08 38.11
C TYR A 670 2.62 6.94 39.20
N LEU A 671 1.41 7.48 38.93
CA LEU A 671 0.73 8.41 39.81
C LEU A 671 -0.72 7.98 40.04
N SER A 672 -1.21 8.13 41.28
CA SER A 672 -2.61 7.92 41.64
C SER A 672 -3.50 9.09 41.17
N LYS A 673 -4.83 8.88 41.15
CA LYS A 673 -5.80 9.92 40.79
C LYS A 673 -5.78 11.10 41.79
N GLU A 674 -5.55 10.78 43.04
CA GLU A 674 -5.48 11.72 44.16
C GLU A 674 -4.26 12.64 44.04
N GLU A 675 -3.15 12.12 43.51
CA GLU A 675 -1.91 12.87 43.27
C GLU A 675 -2.02 13.80 42.09
N LEU A 676 -2.91 13.52 41.16
CA LEU A 676 -3.16 14.35 39.95
C LEU A 676 -4.22 15.43 40.20
N LEU A 677 -5.29 15.10 40.93
CA LEU A 677 -6.46 15.96 41.07
C LEU A 677 -6.11 17.29 41.77
N GLY A 678 -6.56 18.38 41.17
CA GLY A 678 -6.38 19.75 41.67
C GLY A 678 -5.02 20.37 41.39
N LYS A 679 -4.06 19.66 40.82
CA LYS A 679 -2.75 20.22 40.45
C LYS A 679 -2.85 21.19 39.28
N HIS A 680 -2.00 22.21 39.32
CA HIS A 680 -1.78 23.15 38.23
C HIS A 680 -0.58 22.66 37.42
N VAL A 681 -0.84 22.01 36.32
CA VAL A 681 0.14 21.36 35.45
C VAL A 681 0.40 22.15 34.20
N ILE A 682 1.53 21.90 33.53
CA ILE A 682 1.87 22.52 32.26
C ILE A 682 1.45 21.60 31.13
N ILE A 683 0.73 22.17 30.17
CA ILE A 683 0.23 21.44 28.97
C ILE A 683 0.70 22.10 27.68
N ALA A 684 0.92 21.28 26.65
CA ALA A 684 1.04 21.75 25.26
C ALA A 684 -0.36 21.94 24.70
N ALA A 685 -0.81 23.22 24.65
CA ALA A 685 -2.22 23.56 24.43
C ALA A 685 -2.64 23.60 22.95
N ASN A 686 -1.69 23.86 22.03
CA ASN A 686 -1.98 23.96 20.60
C ASN A 686 -1.58 22.72 19.78
N LEU A 687 -1.35 21.58 20.42
CA LEU A 687 -1.16 20.31 19.71
C LEU A 687 -2.44 19.88 18.97
N ALA A 688 -2.27 19.34 17.76
CA ALA A 688 -3.35 18.74 17.00
C ALA A 688 -3.99 17.58 17.79
N PRO A 689 -5.33 17.50 17.86
CA PRO A 689 -6.01 16.44 18.60
C PRO A 689 -5.61 15.04 18.13
N ARG A 690 -5.41 14.13 19.07
CA ARG A 690 -5.06 12.73 18.79
C ARG A 690 -6.03 11.77 19.45
N LYS A 691 -6.57 10.84 18.69
CA LYS A 691 -7.46 9.80 19.22
C LYS A 691 -6.63 8.63 19.78
N MET A 692 -6.75 8.37 21.09
CA MET A 692 -6.08 7.27 21.75
C MET A 692 -7.12 6.35 22.44
N LYS A 693 -7.11 5.05 22.17
CA LYS A 693 -8.02 4.06 22.76
C LYS A 693 -9.50 4.50 22.84
N GLY A 694 -9.97 5.20 21.78
CA GLY A 694 -11.39 5.58 21.63
C GLY A 694 -11.78 6.96 22.15
N VAL A 695 -10.91 7.66 22.88
CA VAL A 695 -11.10 9.04 23.38
C VAL A 695 -10.15 9.98 22.66
N GLU A 696 -10.58 11.19 22.36
CA GLU A 696 -9.77 12.23 21.71
C GLU A 696 -9.07 13.09 22.77
N SER A 697 -7.74 13.26 22.65
CA SER A 697 -6.89 14.08 23.51
C SER A 697 -6.61 15.41 22.83
N PHE A 698 -6.88 16.52 23.49
CA PHE A 698 -6.73 17.88 22.95
C PHE A 698 -5.50 18.59 23.52
N GLY A 699 -4.36 17.95 23.48
CA GLY A 699 -3.10 18.45 24.00
C GLY A 699 -2.26 17.36 24.63
N MET A 700 -1.17 17.75 25.28
CA MET A 700 -0.26 16.86 25.99
C MET A 700 0.12 17.48 27.33
N LEU A 701 0.02 16.68 28.41
CA LEU A 701 0.51 17.06 29.74
C LEU A 701 2.03 16.84 29.76
N LEU A 702 2.80 17.79 30.26
CA LEU A 702 4.26 17.72 30.31
C LEU A 702 4.73 17.17 31.67
N ALA A 703 5.66 16.22 31.59
CA ALA A 703 6.28 15.57 32.73
C ALA A 703 7.76 15.29 32.44
N CYS A 704 8.48 14.79 33.42
CA CYS A 704 9.85 14.32 33.28
C CYS A 704 10.08 13.08 34.12
N ASP A 705 11.00 12.23 33.66
CA ASP A 705 11.33 10.98 34.30
C ASP A 705 12.51 11.17 35.28
N TYR A 706 12.49 10.43 36.40
CA TYR A 706 13.61 10.34 37.33
C TYR A 706 13.71 8.92 37.91
N VAL A 707 14.86 8.57 38.44
CA VAL A 707 15.07 7.26 39.06
C VAL A 707 15.22 7.42 40.58
N GLU A 708 14.37 6.70 41.35
CA GLU A 708 14.43 6.64 42.81
C GLU A 708 14.42 5.18 43.24
N ASP A 709 15.40 4.77 44.04
CA ASP A 709 15.58 3.38 44.54
C ASP A 709 15.65 2.33 43.39
N GLY A 710 16.22 2.73 42.23
CA GLY A 710 16.36 1.84 41.07
C GLY A 710 15.07 1.62 40.27
N GLN A 711 14.02 2.39 40.55
CA GLN A 711 12.76 2.38 39.80
C GLN A 711 12.54 3.69 39.08
N GLU A 712 12.07 3.60 37.84
CA GLU A 712 11.64 4.75 37.05
C GLU A 712 10.36 5.35 37.63
N LYS A 713 10.38 6.64 37.87
CA LYS A 713 9.26 7.44 38.35
C LYS A 713 9.07 8.67 37.48
N VAL A 714 7.91 9.30 37.57
CA VAL A 714 7.55 10.47 36.80
C VAL A 714 7.24 11.64 37.75
N GLU A 715 7.78 12.81 37.41
CA GLU A 715 7.48 14.07 38.09
C GLU A 715 6.73 15.01 37.12
N LEU A 716 5.61 15.55 37.59
CA LEU A 716 4.81 16.50 36.82
C LEU A 716 5.43 17.89 36.84
N LEU A 717 5.44 18.55 35.70
CA LEU A 717 5.79 19.97 35.63
C LEU A 717 4.58 20.80 36.13
N THR A 718 4.77 21.50 37.23
CA THR A 718 3.68 22.22 37.90
C THR A 718 4.00 23.69 38.12
N ALA A 719 2.95 24.53 38.15
CA ALA A 719 3.02 25.95 38.47
C ALA A 719 1.87 26.34 39.43
N PRO A 720 1.93 25.91 40.70
CA PRO A 720 0.82 26.11 41.63
C PRO A 720 0.50 27.55 41.96
N TRP A 721 1.41 28.48 41.67
CA TRP A 721 1.21 29.94 41.84
C TRP A 721 0.48 30.60 40.70
N ALA A 722 0.41 29.97 39.52
CA ALA A 722 -0.15 30.53 38.30
C ALA A 722 -1.61 30.10 38.11
N ALA A 723 -2.46 31.02 37.63
CA ALA A 723 -3.86 30.75 37.33
C ALA A 723 -3.98 29.85 36.07
N PRO A 724 -5.03 29.01 35.95
CA PRO A 724 -5.34 28.34 34.70
C PRO A 724 -5.42 29.34 33.54
N GLY A 725 -4.81 28.98 32.40
CA GLY A 725 -4.71 29.85 31.23
C GLY A 725 -3.42 30.68 31.16
N THR A 726 -2.61 30.72 32.22
CA THR A 726 -1.33 31.44 32.21
C THR A 726 -0.41 30.80 31.15
N ILE A 727 0.15 31.63 30.28
CA ILE A 727 1.07 31.21 29.22
C ILE A 727 2.47 30.97 29.81
N VAL A 728 3.08 29.84 29.43
CA VAL A 728 4.45 29.50 29.80
C VAL A 728 5.39 29.80 28.64
N VAL A 729 6.41 30.62 28.88
CA VAL A 729 7.36 31.05 27.85
C VAL A 729 8.80 31.09 28.38
N PRO A 730 9.82 31.01 27.50
CA PRO A 730 11.19 31.32 27.87
C PRO A 730 11.32 32.73 28.47
N ALA A 731 12.13 32.86 29.52
CA ALA A 731 12.29 34.15 30.24
C ALA A 731 12.67 35.29 29.29
N GLY A 732 11.95 36.41 29.38
CA GLY A 732 12.15 37.59 28.50
C GLY A 732 11.47 37.51 27.13
N SER A 733 10.68 36.47 26.85
CA SER A 733 9.93 36.33 25.61
C SER A 733 8.66 37.20 25.60
N ASP A 734 8.26 37.67 24.41
CA ASP A 734 7.02 38.41 24.20
C ASP A 734 5.82 37.43 24.09
N THR A 735 4.88 37.55 25.01
CA THR A 735 3.67 36.71 25.05
C THR A 735 2.59 37.17 24.07
N SER A 736 2.76 38.30 23.40
CA SER A 736 1.78 38.85 22.45
C SER A 736 1.91 38.26 21.03
N ILE A 737 2.94 37.47 20.75
CA ILE A 737 3.16 36.87 19.44
C ILE A 737 2.05 35.86 19.15
N PRO A 738 1.28 36.02 18.06
CA PRO A 738 0.20 35.11 17.71
C PRO A 738 0.78 33.74 17.30
N LYS A 739 0.20 32.66 17.85
CA LYS A 739 0.61 31.29 17.61
C LYS A 739 -0.42 30.56 16.75
N PRO A 740 -0.01 29.55 15.96
CA PRO A 740 -0.96 28.76 15.20
C PRO A 740 -1.95 28.04 16.12
N ALA A 741 -3.21 27.99 15.71
CA ALA A 741 -4.27 27.34 16.48
C ALA A 741 -4.02 25.83 16.70
N LYS A 742 -3.28 25.19 15.80
CA LYS A 742 -2.89 23.78 15.89
C LYS A 742 -1.53 23.55 15.25
N ILE A 743 -0.72 22.70 15.88
CA ILE A 743 0.55 22.20 15.34
C ILE A 743 0.61 20.67 15.43
N ASP A 744 1.28 20.04 14.48
CA ASP A 744 1.53 18.60 14.50
C ASP A 744 2.59 18.23 15.54
N ALA A 745 2.51 17.01 16.07
CA ALA A 745 3.47 16.50 17.05
C ALA A 745 4.92 16.59 16.56
N ASP A 746 5.18 16.28 15.27
CA ASP A 746 6.50 16.37 14.65
C ASP A 746 7.10 17.79 14.69
N LYS A 747 6.26 18.81 14.67
CA LYS A 747 6.71 20.20 14.83
C LYS A 747 6.97 20.58 16.29
N PHE A 748 6.20 19.99 17.21
CA PHE A 748 6.40 20.19 18.64
C PHE A 748 7.73 19.59 19.10
N PHE A 749 8.02 18.35 18.71
CA PHE A 749 9.24 17.63 19.08
C PHE A 749 10.52 18.08 18.32
N LYS A 750 10.45 19.10 17.47
CA LYS A 750 11.64 19.71 16.85
C LYS A 750 12.49 20.50 17.84
N ILE A 751 11.93 20.89 18.97
CA ILE A 751 12.67 21.50 20.06
C ILE A 751 12.70 20.57 21.26
N VAL A 752 13.82 20.52 21.93
CA VAL A 752 14.00 19.72 23.13
C VAL A 752 14.05 20.64 24.33
N MET A 753 13.04 20.52 25.21
CA MET A 753 13.01 21.17 26.52
C MET A 753 13.65 20.22 27.55
N LYS A 754 14.45 20.75 28.47
CA LYS A 754 15.19 19.95 29.45
C LYS A 754 14.99 20.48 30.87
N ILE A 755 15.27 19.63 31.82
CA ILE A 755 15.47 20.03 33.20
C ILE A 755 16.97 20.14 33.45
N GLU A 756 17.45 21.31 33.80
CA GLU A 756 18.86 21.59 34.13
C GLU A 756 18.91 22.36 35.45
N ASN A 757 19.64 21.84 36.43
CA ASN A 757 19.71 22.39 37.79
C ASN A 757 18.30 22.57 38.40
N HIS A 758 17.46 21.55 38.26
CA HIS A 758 16.05 21.54 38.71
C HIS A 758 15.17 22.64 38.08
N LYS A 759 15.53 23.18 36.92
CA LYS A 759 14.75 24.20 36.18
C LYS A 759 14.39 23.69 34.81
N MET A 760 13.16 23.95 34.35
CA MET A 760 12.76 23.71 32.98
C MET A 760 13.38 24.76 32.07
N VAL A 761 14.22 24.34 31.13
CA VAL A 761 14.96 25.25 30.22
C VAL A 761 14.75 24.87 28.76
N LEU A 762 14.85 25.88 27.91
CA LEU A 762 14.93 25.73 26.46
C LEU A 762 16.23 26.44 26.00
N ASN A 763 17.18 25.65 25.48
CA ASN A 763 18.49 26.17 25.06
C ASN A 763 19.17 27.01 26.16
N GLY A 764 19.14 26.52 27.41
CA GLY A 764 19.72 27.19 28.58
C GLY A 764 18.92 28.37 29.12
N THR A 765 17.78 28.73 28.50
CA THR A 765 16.90 29.83 28.98
C THR A 765 15.76 29.22 29.80
N PRO A 766 15.56 29.61 31.09
CA PRO A 766 14.48 29.09 31.90
C PRO A 766 13.09 29.42 31.33
N LEU A 767 12.14 28.50 31.43
CA LEU A 767 10.74 28.75 31.15
C LEU A 767 10.03 29.27 32.41
N THR A 768 9.15 30.26 32.19
CA THR A 768 8.49 30.97 33.27
C THR A 768 6.96 31.04 33.08
N ALA A 769 6.21 30.99 34.19
CA ALA A 769 4.80 31.31 34.28
C ALA A 769 4.61 32.47 35.24
N ASP A 770 3.96 33.58 34.83
CA ASP A 770 3.85 34.83 35.60
C ASP A 770 5.21 35.32 36.13
N GLY A 771 6.27 35.19 35.33
CA GLY A 771 7.62 35.65 35.67
C GLY A 771 8.39 34.77 36.67
N LYS A 772 7.79 33.67 37.16
CA LYS A 772 8.46 32.70 38.03
C LYS A 772 8.89 31.45 37.23
N GLU A 773 10.11 30.99 37.49
CA GLU A 773 10.67 29.80 36.82
C GLU A 773 9.92 28.53 37.17
N ILE A 774 9.77 27.64 36.19
CA ILE A 774 9.24 26.28 36.41
C ILE A 774 10.37 25.42 36.95
N THR A 775 10.13 24.79 38.10
CA THR A 775 11.14 23.99 38.80
C THR A 775 10.62 22.60 39.15
N THR A 776 11.55 21.65 39.27
CA THR A 776 11.33 20.28 39.71
C THR A 776 11.94 20.06 41.10
N GLU A 777 11.42 19.13 41.88
CA GLU A 777 11.96 18.77 43.18
C GLU A 777 12.94 17.58 43.07
N LYS A 778 12.65 16.64 42.21
CA LYS A 778 13.37 15.35 42.14
C LYS A 778 14.10 15.15 40.82
N SER A 779 13.49 15.59 39.71
CA SER A 779 14.05 15.43 38.38
C SER A 779 15.12 16.48 38.08
N ASP A 780 16.26 16.04 37.52
CA ASP A 780 17.34 16.90 37.04
C ASP A 780 18.07 16.21 35.87
N ASN A 781 18.64 17.01 34.96
CA ASN A 781 19.40 16.53 33.80
C ASN A 781 18.62 15.54 32.91
N CYS A 782 17.32 15.75 32.71
CA CYS A 782 16.44 14.92 31.89
C CYS A 782 15.69 15.76 30.85
N GLU A 783 15.10 15.09 29.86
CA GLU A 783 14.25 15.73 28.86
C GLU A 783 12.81 15.82 29.36
N VAL A 784 12.10 16.85 28.91
CA VAL A 784 10.67 17.04 29.19
C VAL A 784 9.88 16.31 28.13
N CYS A 785 9.00 15.40 28.56
CA CYS A 785 8.15 14.57 27.71
C CYS A 785 6.67 14.95 27.81
#